data_f858538a1c7ec860017d5380dd55e0f7
#
_entry.id   f858538a1c7ec860017d5380dd55e0f7
#
_cell.length_a   1.000
_cell.length_b   1.000
_cell.length_c   1.000
_cell.angle_alpha   90.00
_cell.angle_beta   90.00
_cell.angle_gamma   90.00
#
_symmetry.space_group_name_H-M   'P 1'
#
loop_
_entity.id
_entity.type
_entity.pdbx_description
1 polymer ?
#
loop_
_entity_poly.entity_id
_entity_poly.type
_entity_poly.pdbx_seq_one_letter_code
_entity_poly.pdbx_strand_id
1 'polypeptide(L)'
;MALDAALPAVGRPFALARGLTARVALTIVVLASFAVRLIASAAHPAPRYFPDEYLYTAIARALGSGRAPSVRGESAHFPALLEPILAAPFQALFGPELAYRLTQAENAVLMSLAAVPVYLLAPRLSLSAGYALACAAFAVAIPDLVFASYTLADPVAYPFAMGALAAGVAALERPARRMQLLFLALAGLATFARVQYVVLPAAFVAAAVLVDRRRVLRTQRLPLFLLALPVVGAVALGPARVFGYYANVTHLHVGGALLHWAGVDLFLLAFAAGIVLVPGALVAIARPRGRTETAFAGLSAVFGSGLLLEAALYASNGSSRFQERYLFALLPLVPVGFGLYLKHGRPGRGAVALLSLALFALAAQLPLSGYAAALGKTDSPFLVAVFRLEKIVGTANGSFVLAVLAGAAAAGAVLVSRRGGGRYAVAATLAAALLASFAATVGDSANARQVRRDYLPVNASWVDATGLRDVTLLQTVGSPPASAIEQLYWNRSIAAEALLGDARATDVYAAPRVRIARDGTMTGVGTTVLVQDYAATIRFANAARVATAGTFSLWAADEAPRLELLERGRFSDGWLARSGALTVWPDASGRTRGTVRFTLSLPAGAAPTTIRFGKARYDIRPGEQTTVIYTIDARGPWSLPFSTTHGGNAQPDLRFTSVRSTPPILARAGAPAVRPAATA
;
A
#
# COMPACT_ATOMS: atom_id res chain seq x y z
N MET A 1 57.20 40.62 -9.22
CA MET A 1 56.90 39.83 -8.00
C MET A 1 56.35 40.77 -6.95
N ALA A 2 55.06 41.02 -6.88
CA ALA A 2 54.30 41.60 -5.76
C ALA A 2 53.00 42.19 -6.27
N LEU A 3 52.04 41.32 -6.70
CA LEU A 3 50.67 41.77 -7.03
C LEU A 3 49.59 40.71 -6.81
N ASP A 4 49.92 39.59 -6.12
CA ASP A 4 48.96 38.48 -5.90
C ASP A 4 48.61 38.21 -4.42
N ALA A 5 48.87 39.14 -3.52
CA ALA A 5 48.66 38.94 -2.08
C ALA A 5 47.41 39.67 -1.51
N ALA A 6 46.53 40.25 -2.34
CA ALA A 6 45.44 41.12 -1.83
C ALA A 6 44.00 40.66 -2.18
N LEU A 7 43.75 39.41 -2.56
CA LEU A 7 42.39 38.95 -2.95
C LEU A 7 41.76 37.81 -2.10
N PRO A 8 41.94 37.71 -0.79
CA PRO A 8 41.12 36.74 0.00
C PRO A 8 39.91 37.35 0.67
N ALA A 9 39.74 38.69 0.69
CA ALA A 9 38.67 39.33 1.47
C ALA A 9 37.36 39.59 0.71
N VAL A 10 37.40 39.68 -0.63
CA VAL A 10 36.21 39.97 -1.44
C VAL A 10 35.35 38.75 -1.72
N GLY A 11 35.90 37.54 -1.63
CA GLY A 11 35.17 36.30 -1.87
C GLY A 11 34.25 35.83 -0.72
N ARG A 12 34.49 36.28 0.51
CA ARG A 12 33.70 35.84 1.69
C ARG A 12 32.24 36.34 1.70
N PRO A 13 31.92 37.61 1.43
CA PRO A 13 30.52 38.06 1.42
C PRO A 13 29.73 37.44 0.28
N PHE A 14 30.31 37.22 -0.90
CA PHE A 14 29.66 36.56 -2.01
C PHE A 14 29.42 35.05 -1.75
N ALA A 15 30.32 34.37 -1.05
CA ALA A 15 30.15 32.97 -0.65
C ALA A 15 29.05 32.83 0.42
N LEU A 16 29.00 33.76 1.38
CA LEU A 16 27.93 33.84 2.39
C LEU A 16 26.58 34.15 1.77
N ALA A 17 26.51 35.15 0.87
CA ALA A 17 25.28 35.47 0.15
C ALA A 17 24.77 34.34 -0.71
N ARG A 18 25.63 33.64 -1.45
CA ARG A 18 25.28 32.41 -2.21
C ARG A 18 24.80 31.29 -1.31
N GLY A 19 25.42 31.10 -0.16
CA GLY A 19 24.99 30.09 0.83
C GLY A 19 23.63 30.41 1.43
N LEU A 20 23.34 31.67 1.71
CA LEU A 20 22.04 32.12 2.21
C LEU A 20 20.94 31.92 1.15
N THR A 21 21.22 32.30 -0.10
CA THR A 21 20.29 32.11 -1.23
C THR A 21 19.98 30.63 -1.47
N ALA A 22 20.98 29.75 -1.37
CA ALA A 22 20.78 28.31 -1.54
C ALA A 22 19.94 27.71 -0.39
N ARG A 23 20.14 28.17 0.84
CA ARG A 23 19.30 27.72 1.99
C ARG A 23 17.86 28.17 1.83
N VAL A 24 17.63 29.42 1.44
CA VAL A 24 16.28 29.93 1.16
C VAL A 24 15.62 29.12 0.04
N ALA A 25 16.35 28.84 -1.05
CA ALA A 25 15.83 28.03 -2.14
C ALA A 25 15.48 26.59 -1.69
N LEU A 26 16.29 25.95 -0.83
CA LEU A 26 15.97 24.64 -0.26
C LEU A 26 14.70 24.71 0.61
N THR A 27 14.58 25.73 1.44
CA THR A 27 13.38 25.95 2.27
C THR A 27 12.14 26.10 1.39
N ILE A 28 12.24 26.84 0.28
CA ILE A 28 11.14 26.97 -0.69
C ILE A 28 10.78 25.60 -1.30
N VAL A 29 11.76 24.78 -1.68
CA VAL A 29 11.52 23.43 -2.22
C VAL A 29 10.77 22.57 -1.19
N VAL A 30 11.20 22.58 0.07
CA VAL A 30 10.54 21.80 1.14
C VAL A 30 9.12 22.30 1.40
N LEU A 31 8.93 23.61 1.54
CA LEU A 31 7.62 24.21 1.80
C LEU A 31 6.65 24.02 0.62
N ALA A 32 7.13 24.15 -0.62
CA ALA A 32 6.33 23.92 -1.81
C ALA A 32 5.90 22.45 -1.91
N SER A 33 6.82 21.49 -1.65
CA SER A 33 6.50 20.07 -1.58
C SER A 33 5.46 19.80 -0.49
N PHE A 34 5.66 20.31 0.72
CA PHE A 34 4.70 20.17 1.82
C PHE A 34 3.31 20.71 1.44
N ALA A 35 3.22 21.91 0.90
CA ALA A 35 1.94 22.50 0.50
C ALA A 35 1.23 21.67 -0.57
N VAL A 36 1.96 21.23 -1.60
CA VAL A 36 1.39 20.39 -2.66
C VAL A 36 0.90 19.04 -2.09
N ARG A 37 1.66 18.42 -1.16
CA ARG A 37 1.26 17.14 -0.55
C ARG A 37 0.07 17.32 0.39
N LEU A 38 0.00 18.40 1.13
CA LEU A 38 -1.15 18.72 1.98
C LEU A 38 -2.44 18.90 1.15
N ILE A 39 -2.35 19.61 0.02
CA ILE A 39 -3.48 19.75 -0.91
C ILE A 39 -3.86 18.40 -1.53
N ALA A 40 -2.88 17.58 -1.93
CA ALA A 40 -3.12 16.24 -2.46
C ALA A 40 -3.81 15.34 -1.42
N SER A 41 -3.35 15.40 -0.17
CA SER A 41 -3.95 14.64 0.95
C SER A 41 -5.38 15.08 1.25
N ALA A 42 -5.69 16.37 1.13
CA ALA A 42 -7.08 16.85 1.28
C ALA A 42 -8.02 16.23 0.22
N ALA A 43 -7.50 15.92 -0.98
CA ALA A 43 -8.24 15.25 -2.05
C ALA A 43 -8.30 13.71 -1.90
N HIS A 44 -7.68 13.13 -0.87
CA HIS A 44 -7.61 11.70 -0.58
C HIS A 44 -8.45 11.38 0.68
N PRO A 45 -9.76 11.12 0.56
CA PRO A 45 -10.70 11.15 1.70
C PRO A 45 -10.80 9.82 2.46
N ALA A 46 -10.20 8.73 1.99
CA ALA A 46 -10.27 7.42 2.62
C ALA A 46 -8.98 6.63 2.40
N PRO A 47 -8.57 5.79 3.35
CA PRO A 47 -7.49 4.84 3.18
C PRO A 47 -7.82 3.87 2.05
N ARG A 48 -6.82 3.30 1.41
CA ARG A 48 -7.01 2.33 0.33
C ARG A 48 -5.93 1.25 0.23
N TYR A 49 -4.89 1.36 1.01
CA TYR A 49 -3.80 0.39 1.03
C TYR A 49 -3.98 -0.57 2.19
N PHE A 50 -4.66 -1.68 1.95
CA PHE A 50 -5.00 -2.64 2.98
C PHE A 50 -4.20 -3.95 2.87
N PRO A 51 -3.93 -4.60 4.02
CA PRO A 51 -4.38 -4.24 5.37
C PRO A 51 -3.52 -3.21 6.10
N ASP A 52 -2.39 -2.75 5.51
CA ASP A 52 -1.35 -1.98 6.19
C ASP A 52 -1.88 -0.74 6.90
N GLU A 53 -2.65 0.13 6.22
CA GLU A 53 -3.16 1.37 6.82
C GLU A 53 -4.05 1.10 8.04
N TYR A 54 -4.84 0.04 8.00
CA TYR A 54 -5.63 -0.37 9.15
C TYR A 54 -4.75 -0.86 10.29
N LEU A 55 -3.74 -1.69 10.03
CA LEU A 55 -2.85 -2.24 11.05
C LEU A 55 -2.07 -1.14 11.76
N TYR A 56 -1.45 -0.22 11.02
CA TYR A 56 -0.75 0.92 11.62
C TYR A 56 -1.68 1.77 12.48
N THR A 57 -2.89 2.07 11.98
CA THR A 57 -3.88 2.86 12.73
C THR A 57 -4.39 2.12 13.97
N ALA A 58 -4.63 0.81 13.92
CA ALA A 58 -5.07 0.01 15.06
C ALA A 58 -3.98 -0.04 16.15
N ILE A 59 -2.72 -0.23 15.76
CA ILE A 59 -1.57 -0.19 16.69
C ILE A 59 -1.42 1.22 17.29
N ALA A 60 -1.55 2.29 16.49
CA ALA A 60 -1.51 3.66 16.97
C ALA A 60 -2.61 3.96 18.00
N ARG A 61 -3.82 3.44 17.79
CA ARG A 61 -4.93 3.52 18.75
C ARG A 61 -4.62 2.80 20.07
N ALA A 62 -4.03 1.60 19.99
CA ALA A 62 -3.63 0.85 21.17
C ALA A 62 -2.59 1.65 21.99
N LEU A 63 -1.53 2.14 21.33
CA LEU A 63 -0.50 2.97 21.94
C LEU A 63 -1.07 4.27 22.51
N GLY A 64 -1.91 4.97 21.77
CA GLY A 64 -2.57 6.21 22.20
C GLY A 64 -3.49 6.04 23.40
N SER A 65 -3.99 4.83 23.65
CA SER A 65 -4.74 4.47 24.86
C SER A 65 -3.88 3.87 25.97
N GLY A 66 -2.55 3.95 25.89
CA GLY A 66 -1.60 3.44 26.88
C GLY A 66 -1.48 1.92 26.92
N ARG A 67 -1.97 1.21 25.91
CA ARG A 67 -1.88 -0.24 25.80
C ARG A 67 -0.66 -0.66 24.97
N ALA A 68 -0.23 -1.89 25.13
CA ALA A 68 0.78 -2.49 24.25
C ALA A 68 0.30 -2.53 22.80
N PRO A 69 1.23 -2.57 21.81
CA PRO A 69 0.88 -2.72 20.39
C PRO A 69 -0.06 -3.90 20.19
N SER A 70 -1.26 -3.64 19.72
CA SER A 70 -2.30 -4.66 19.55
C SER A 70 -3.27 -4.29 18.44
N VAL A 71 -3.88 -5.33 17.82
CA VAL A 71 -4.94 -5.21 16.83
C VAL A 71 -6.12 -6.03 17.32
N ARG A 72 -7.28 -5.40 17.53
CA ARG A 72 -8.49 -6.06 18.08
C ARG A 72 -8.23 -6.85 19.38
N GLY A 73 -7.37 -6.34 20.26
CA GLY A 73 -6.99 -6.99 21.50
C GLY A 73 -5.89 -8.06 21.38
N GLU A 74 -5.58 -8.54 20.18
CA GLU A 74 -4.48 -9.46 19.94
C GLU A 74 -3.14 -8.72 19.91
N SER A 75 -2.10 -9.30 20.54
CA SER A 75 -0.76 -8.70 20.56
C SER A 75 -0.19 -8.61 19.15
N ALA A 76 0.11 -7.40 18.71
CA ALA A 76 0.77 -7.17 17.45
C ALA A 76 2.28 -7.27 17.63
N HIS A 77 2.86 -8.42 17.33
CA HIS A 77 4.31 -8.58 17.25
C HIS A 77 4.83 -7.92 15.97
N PHE A 78 4.78 -6.60 15.95
CA PHE A 78 5.06 -5.79 14.77
C PHE A 78 6.35 -4.99 14.98
N PRO A 79 7.44 -5.24 14.24
CA PRO A 79 8.74 -4.62 14.50
C PRO A 79 8.86 -3.17 13.99
N ALA A 80 7.97 -2.75 13.07
CA ALA A 80 7.99 -1.41 12.46
C ALA A 80 7.00 -0.49 13.18
N LEU A 81 7.39 0.08 14.33
CA LEU A 81 6.48 0.83 15.21
C LEU A 81 6.63 2.35 15.14
N LEU A 82 7.58 2.90 14.39
CA LEU A 82 7.82 4.35 14.43
C LEU A 82 6.61 5.16 13.94
N GLU A 83 5.98 4.74 12.84
CA GLU A 83 4.76 5.39 12.34
C GLU A 83 3.61 5.30 13.36
N PRO A 84 3.22 4.12 13.89
CA PRO A 84 2.20 4.04 14.92
C PRO A 84 2.48 4.90 16.16
N ILE A 85 3.75 5.02 16.58
CA ILE A 85 4.15 5.86 17.72
C ILE A 85 3.89 7.35 17.41
N LEU A 86 4.24 7.79 16.21
CA LEU A 86 4.04 9.19 15.80
C LEU A 86 2.55 9.51 15.62
N ALA A 87 1.76 8.59 15.07
CA ALA A 87 0.32 8.75 14.91
C ALA A 87 -0.49 8.57 16.22
N ALA A 88 0.07 7.93 17.24
CA ALA A 88 -0.63 7.62 18.49
C ALA A 88 -1.25 8.84 19.18
N PRO A 89 -0.58 10.02 19.30
CA PRO A 89 -1.19 11.21 19.89
C PRO A 89 -2.44 11.67 19.14
N PHE A 90 -2.45 11.60 17.81
CA PHE A 90 -3.61 11.97 17.01
C PHE A 90 -4.76 10.99 17.25
N GLN A 91 -4.45 9.70 17.32
CA GLN A 91 -5.46 8.68 17.61
C GLN A 91 -6.00 8.76 19.04
N ALA A 92 -5.21 9.27 20.01
CA ALA A 92 -5.65 9.46 21.38
C ALA A 92 -6.56 10.68 21.56
N LEU A 93 -6.22 11.79 20.91
CA LEU A 93 -6.81 13.10 21.19
C LEU A 93 -7.98 13.46 20.27
N PHE A 94 -8.06 12.87 19.08
CA PHE A 94 -9.01 13.30 18.06
C PHE A 94 -9.88 12.15 17.54
N GLY A 95 -11.04 12.48 16.98
CA GLY A 95 -11.89 11.52 16.27
C GLY A 95 -11.20 10.97 14.99
N PRO A 96 -11.68 9.83 14.45
CA PRO A 96 -10.99 9.13 13.37
C PRO A 96 -10.68 9.99 12.14
N GLU A 97 -11.62 10.85 11.71
CA GLU A 97 -11.42 11.69 10.53
C GLU A 97 -10.31 12.74 10.73
N LEU A 98 -10.32 13.44 11.87
CA LEU A 98 -9.28 14.44 12.16
C LEU A 98 -7.93 13.77 12.41
N ALA A 99 -7.89 12.64 13.13
CA ALA A 99 -6.67 11.86 13.33
C ALA A 99 -6.06 11.43 11.99
N TYR A 100 -6.87 10.95 11.04
CA TYR A 100 -6.43 10.64 9.68
C TYR A 100 -5.81 11.84 8.98
N ARG A 101 -6.49 13.01 9.03
CA ARG A 101 -5.97 14.24 8.40
C ARG A 101 -4.66 14.73 9.03
N LEU A 102 -4.52 14.62 10.33
CA LEU A 102 -3.29 15.02 11.04
C LEU A 102 -2.13 14.08 10.69
N THR A 103 -2.36 12.77 10.60
CA THR A 103 -1.36 11.80 10.13
C THR A 103 -0.93 12.10 8.69
N GLN A 104 -1.86 12.44 7.80
CA GLN A 104 -1.54 12.85 6.43
C GLN A 104 -0.67 14.13 6.41
N ALA A 105 -0.98 15.11 7.25
CA ALA A 105 -0.20 16.36 7.35
C ALA A 105 1.22 16.09 7.88
N GLU A 106 1.36 15.24 8.90
CA GLU A 106 2.65 14.78 9.41
C GLU A 106 3.47 14.11 8.32
N ASN A 107 2.87 13.17 7.60
CA ASN A 107 3.50 12.45 6.49
C ASN A 107 3.95 13.40 5.37
N ALA A 108 3.16 14.43 5.05
CA ALA A 108 3.53 15.44 4.07
C ALA A 108 4.78 16.23 4.51
N VAL A 109 4.90 16.57 5.82
CA VAL A 109 6.11 17.19 6.38
C VAL A 109 7.31 16.25 6.24
N LEU A 110 7.18 15.02 6.73
CA LEU A 110 8.27 14.05 6.79
C LEU A 110 8.82 13.73 5.38
N MET A 111 7.96 13.43 4.43
CA MET A 111 8.40 13.15 3.05
C MET A 111 9.06 14.36 2.40
N SER A 112 8.59 15.58 2.67
CA SER A 112 9.19 16.80 2.13
C SER A 112 10.57 17.08 2.72
N LEU A 113 10.81 16.70 3.98
CA LEU A 113 12.10 16.83 4.64
C LEU A 113 13.19 15.94 4.02
N ALA A 114 12.86 14.93 3.24
CA ALA A 114 13.84 14.10 2.52
C ALA A 114 14.70 14.92 1.52
N ALA A 115 14.22 16.07 1.05
CA ALA A 115 15.01 17.01 0.25
C ALA A 115 16.30 17.49 0.96
N VAL A 116 16.26 17.61 2.30
CA VAL A 116 17.37 18.17 3.09
C VAL A 116 18.61 17.27 3.05
N PRO A 117 18.55 15.98 3.45
CA PRO A 117 19.73 15.12 3.38
C PRO A 117 20.25 14.91 1.96
N VAL A 118 19.38 14.88 0.94
CA VAL A 118 19.81 14.79 -0.47
C VAL A 118 20.56 16.07 -0.88
N TYR A 119 20.08 17.25 -0.48
CA TYR A 119 20.81 18.49 -0.69
C TYR A 119 22.18 18.49 0.01
N LEU A 120 22.26 18.01 1.27
CA LEU A 120 23.50 17.99 2.05
C LEU A 120 24.53 16.98 1.52
N LEU A 121 24.08 15.92 0.85
CA LEU A 121 24.93 14.91 0.24
C LEU A 121 25.70 15.44 -0.98
N ALA A 122 25.04 16.20 -1.85
CA ALA A 122 25.61 16.60 -3.14
C ALA A 122 26.86 17.50 -3.02
N PRO A 123 26.95 18.53 -2.15
CA PRO A 123 28.19 19.33 -1.96
C PRO A 123 29.35 18.51 -1.39
N ARG A 124 29.10 17.46 -0.59
CA ARG A 124 30.16 16.55 -0.11
C ARG A 124 30.85 15.84 -1.28
N LEU A 125 30.10 15.56 -2.33
CA LEU A 125 30.58 15.00 -3.58
C LEU A 125 31.13 16.10 -4.54
N SER A 126 31.29 17.34 -4.04
CA SER A 126 31.77 18.50 -4.78
C SER A 126 30.88 18.87 -5.98
N LEU A 127 29.58 18.63 -5.86
CA LEU A 127 28.59 19.12 -6.81
C LEU A 127 28.19 20.56 -6.46
N SER A 128 27.84 21.36 -7.48
CA SER A 128 27.46 22.75 -7.26
C SER A 128 26.15 22.87 -6.46
N ALA A 129 25.97 24.01 -5.74
CA ALA A 129 24.76 24.26 -4.95
C ALA A 129 23.47 24.24 -5.80
N GLY A 130 23.53 24.75 -7.03
CA GLY A 130 22.38 24.69 -7.96
C GLY A 130 22.04 23.26 -8.37
N TYR A 131 23.06 22.42 -8.58
CA TYR A 131 22.84 20.99 -8.86
C TYR A 131 22.32 20.24 -7.63
N ALA A 132 22.81 20.57 -6.45
CA ALA A 132 22.31 20.03 -5.18
C ALA A 132 20.81 20.34 -4.97
N LEU A 133 20.39 21.56 -5.31
CA LEU A 133 18.98 21.96 -5.31
C LEU A 133 18.15 21.15 -6.31
N ALA A 134 18.68 20.89 -7.51
CA ALA A 134 17.99 20.06 -8.49
C ALA A 134 17.82 18.61 -7.99
N CYS A 135 18.83 18.03 -7.34
CA CYS A 135 18.72 16.70 -6.71
C CYS A 135 17.68 16.70 -5.56
N ALA A 136 17.69 17.73 -4.72
CA ALA A 136 16.71 17.90 -3.64
C ALA A 136 15.28 18.06 -4.18
N ALA A 137 15.09 18.86 -5.22
CA ALA A 137 13.82 19.02 -5.89
C ALA A 137 13.32 17.70 -6.51
N PHE A 138 14.23 16.93 -7.14
CA PHE A 138 13.87 15.62 -7.68
C PHE A 138 13.43 14.65 -6.58
N ALA A 139 14.11 14.63 -5.43
CA ALA A 139 13.74 13.77 -4.31
C ALA A 139 12.30 13.99 -3.80
N VAL A 140 11.76 15.19 -4.00
CA VAL A 140 10.40 15.54 -3.61
C VAL A 140 9.44 15.75 -4.80
N ALA A 141 9.88 15.43 -6.01
CA ALA A 141 9.08 15.46 -7.24
C ALA A 141 8.62 14.07 -7.70
N ILE A 142 9.17 12.99 -7.14
CA ILE A 142 8.87 11.62 -7.53
C ILE A 142 7.40 11.26 -7.26
N PRO A 143 6.79 10.35 -8.06
CA PRO A 143 5.40 9.93 -7.90
C PRO A 143 5.08 9.32 -6.52
N ASP A 144 6.07 8.68 -5.91
CA ASP A 144 5.94 7.98 -4.62
C ASP A 144 5.58 8.89 -3.45
N LEU A 145 5.73 10.21 -3.60
CA LEU A 145 5.26 11.14 -2.59
C LEU A 145 3.73 11.13 -2.41
N VAL A 146 2.99 10.46 -3.28
CA VAL A 146 1.56 10.16 -3.08
C VAL A 146 1.33 9.40 -1.77
N PHE A 147 2.31 8.61 -1.30
CA PHE A 147 2.24 7.91 -0.02
C PHE A 147 2.12 8.85 1.19
N ALA A 148 2.42 10.14 1.06
CA ALA A 148 2.12 11.12 2.10
C ALA A 148 0.62 11.19 2.45
N SER A 149 -0.25 10.78 1.53
CA SER A 149 -1.71 10.75 1.75
C SER A 149 -2.21 9.48 2.46
N TYR A 150 -1.32 8.55 2.80
CA TYR A 150 -1.64 7.27 3.43
C TYR A 150 -1.14 7.20 4.86
N THR A 151 -1.74 6.32 5.67
CA THR A 151 -1.25 5.98 7.01
C THR A 151 -0.29 4.81 6.90
N LEU A 152 0.92 5.07 6.36
CA LEU A 152 1.94 4.06 6.07
C LEU A 152 3.30 4.46 6.64
N ALA A 153 4.17 3.48 6.82
CA ALA A 153 5.53 3.68 7.31
C ALA A 153 6.47 4.37 6.30
N ASP A 154 6.13 4.35 5.01
CA ASP A 154 6.96 4.89 3.93
C ASP A 154 7.28 6.38 4.10
N PRO A 155 6.30 7.25 4.40
CA PRO A 155 6.56 8.66 4.65
C PRO A 155 7.54 8.92 5.78
N VAL A 156 7.43 8.14 6.86
CA VAL A 156 8.30 8.27 8.03
C VAL A 156 9.71 7.75 7.73
N ALA A 157 9.82 6.61 7.06
CA ALA A 157 11.10 5.96 6.80
C ALA A 157 11.97 6.72 5.80
N TYR A 158 11.37 7.37 4.80
CA TYR A 158 12.07 8.00 3.68
C TYR A 158 13.12 9.07 4.08
N PRO A 159 12.77 10.10 4.87
CA PRO A 159 13.75 11.11 5.28
C PRO A 159 14.89 10.52 6.13
N PHE A 160 14.59 9.53 6.98
CA PHE A 160 15.60 8.86 7.79
C PHE A 160 16.55 8.01 6.94
N ALA A 161 16.04 7.32 5.92
CA ALA A 161 16.88 6.56 4.99
C ALA A 161 17.81 7.48 4.18
N MET A 162 17.28 8.58 3.64
CA MET A 162 18.12 9.58 2.96
C MET A 162 19.12 10.23 3.90
N GLY A 163 18.72 10.50 5.14
CA GLY A 163 19.58 11.01 6.19
C GLY A 163 20.70 10.04 6.56
N ALA A 164 20.37 8.75 6.69
CA ALA A 164 21.35 7.70 6.96
C ALA A 164 22.39 7.58 5.83
N LEU A 165 21.97 7.62 4.57
CA LEU A 165 22.89 7.62 3.43
C LEU A 165 23.85 8.82 3.46
N ALA A 166 23.32 10.02 3.70
CA ALA A 166 24.13 11.24 3.78
C ALA A 166 25.10 11.21 4.97
N ALA A 167 24.65 10.76 6.14
CA ALA A 167 25.48 10.61 7.35
C ALA A 167 26.50 9.48 7.18
N GLY A 168 26.13 8.39 6.51
CA GLY A 168 27.02 7.26 6.21
C GLY A 168 28.17 7.68 5.29
N VAL A 169 27.91 8.43 4.22
CA VAL A 169 28.97 9.02 3.38
C VAL A 169 29.88 9.93 4.21
N ALA A 170 29.31 10.78 5.07
CA ALA A 170 30.09 11.67 5.93
C ALA A 170 30.95 10.91 6.95
N ALA A 171 30.43 9.83 7.55
CA ALA A 171 31.14 9.00 8.50
C ALA A 171 32.28 8.20 7.84
N LEU A 172 32.11 7.80 6.59
CA LEU A 172 33.15 7.11 5.82
C LEU A 172 34.16 8.08 5.21
N GLU A 173 33.76 9.31 4.86
CA GLU A 173 34.66 10.37 4.40
C GLU A 173 35.67 10.73 5.50
N ARG A 174 35.15 11.07 6.67
CA ARG A 174 35.94 11.42 7.86
C ARG A 174 35.35 10.69 9.07
N PRO A 175 36.05 9.66 9.60
CA PRO A 175 35.59 8.83 10.71
C PRO A 175 35.44 9.63 12.02
N ALA A 176 34.42 10.47 12.12
CA ALA A 176 34.08 11.22 13.31
C ALA A 176 32.91 10.55 14.06
N ARG A 177 33.08 10.33 15.38
CA ARG A 177 32.07 9.68 16.24
C ARG A 177 30.67 10.26 16.06
N ARG A 178 30.57 11.59 15.94
CA ARG A 178 29.27 12.27 15.73
C ARG A 178 28.56 11.79 14.47
N MET A 179 29.27 11.66 13.35
CA MET A 179 28.68 11.19 12.08
C MET A 179 28.39 9.70 12.10
N GLN A 180 29.22 8.89 12.78
CA GLN A 180 28.96 7.47 12.98
C GLN A 180 27.70 7.24 13.82
N LEU A 181 27.55 7.97 14.94
CA LEU A 181 26.34 7.91 15.78
C LEU A 181 25.10 8.44 15.04
N LEU A 182 25.25 9.52 14.29
CA LEU A 182 24.15 10.06 13.46
C LEU A 182 23.69 9.04 12.41
N PHE A 183 24.65 8.37 11.74
CA PHE A 183 24.31 7.29 10.81
C PHE A 183 23.52 6.18 11.50
N LEU A 184 24.04 5.68 12.65
CA LEU A 184 23.40 4.61 13.40
C LEU A 184 21.99 4.98 13.87
N ALA A 185 21.80 6.21 14.38
CA ALA A 185 20.51 6.71 14.82
C ALA A 185 19.51 6.79 13.64
N LEU A 186 19.93 7.37 12.52
CA LEU A 186 19.06 7.53 11.36
C LEU A 186 18.77 6.18 10.68
N ALA A 187 19.75 5.29 10.56
CA ALA A 187 19.54 3.95 10.03
C ALA A 187 18.64 3.10 10.96
N GLY A 188 18.82 3.25 12.28
CA GLY A 188 17.96 2.64 13.29
C GLY A 188 16.52 3.13 13.19
N LEU A 189 16.29 4.45 13.08
CA LEU A 189 14.96 5.04 12.90
C LEU A 189 14.33 4.62 11.57
N ALA A 190 15.10 4.58 10.47
CA ALA A 190 14.60 4.10 9.19
C ALA A 190 14.15 2.62 9.27
N THR A 191 14.96 1.76 9.93
CA THR A 191 14.63 0.34 10.12
C THR A 191 13.44 0.16 11.08
N PHE A 192 13.36 0.97 12.14
CA PHE A 192 12.24 0.96 13.08
C PHE A 192 10.95 1.51 12.49
N ALA A 193 11.05 2.40 11.49
CA ALA A 193 9.91 2.79 10.67
C ALA A 193 9.53 1.67 9.69
N ARG A 194 10.53 1.06 9.02
CA ARG A 194 10.31 0.06 7.99
C ARG A 194 11.44 -0.96 7.94
N VAL A 195 11.14 -2.20 8.26
CA VAL A 195 12.14 -3.29 8.45
C VAL A 195 13.06 -3.48 7.26
N GLN A 196 12.58 -3.29 6.04
CA GLN A 196 13.39 -3.41 4.82
C GLN A 196 14.67 -2.56 4.84
N TYR A 197 14.69 -1.45 5.58
CA TYR A 197 15.89 -0.61 5.68
C TYR A 197 16.99 -1.19 6.57
N VAL A 198 16.84 -2.42 7.07
CA VAL A 198 17.94 -3.22 7.65
C VAL A 198 19.11 -3.41 6.67
N VAL A 199 18.87 -3.20 5.38
CA VAL A 199 19.92 -3.15 4.35
C VAL A 199 20.89 -1.98 4.55
N LEU A 200 20.50 -0.87 5.17
CA LEU A 200 21.40 0.28 5.42
C LEU A 200 22.62 -0.05 6.27
N PRO A 201 22.49 -0.73 7.43
CA PRO A 201 23.63 -1.27 8.17
C PRO A 201 24.56 -2.14 7.32
N ALA A 202 24.02 -3.07 6.55
CA ALA A 202 24.82 -3.94 5.69
C ALA A 202 25.56 -3.13 4.60
N ALA A 203 24.88 -2.17 3.98
CA ALA A 203 25.47 -1.26 3.00
C ALA A 203 26.61 -0.43 3.60
N PHE A 204 26.45 0.04 4.84
CA PHE A 204 27.51 0.78 5.54
C PHE A 204 28.74 -0.09 5.81
N VAL A 205 28.55 -1.31 6.29
CA VAL A 205 29.66 -2.24 6.55
C VAL A 205 30.41 -2.54 5.25
N ALA A 206 29.71 -2.86 4.17
CA ALA A 206 30.32 -3.14 2.87
C ALA A 206 31.07 -1.90 2.32
N ALA A 207 30.46 -0.72 2.38
CA ALA A 207 31.10 0.52 1.96
C ALA A 207 32.33 0.86 2.83
N ALA A 208 32.27 0.61 4.15
CA ALA A 208 33.38 0.78 5.06
C ALA A 208 34.59 -0.12 4.69
N VAL A 209 34.30 -1.38 4.32
CA VAL A 209 35.35 -2.32 3.85
C VAL A 209 35.97 -1.80 2.54
N LEU A 210 35.18 -1.31 1.60
CA LEU A 210 35.68 -0.75 0.34
C LEU A 210 36.55 0.49 0.55
N VAL A 211 36.16 1.37 1.48
CA VAL A 211 36.84 2.65 1.75
C VAL A 211 38.09 2.46 2.62
N ASP A 212 37.95 1.72 3.73
CA ASP A 212 39.01 1.62 4.77
C ASP A 212 39.85 0.35 4.66
N ARG A 213 39.38 -0.63 3.88
CA ARG A 213 40.08 -1.91 3.64
C ARG A 213 40.54 -2.54 4.97
N ARG A 214 41.85 -2.82 5.11
CA ARG A 214 42.43 -3.44 6.32
C ARG A 214 42.31 -2.57 7.60
N ARG A 215 41.99 -1.28 7.46
CA ARG A 215 41.86 -0.36 8.60
C ARG A 215 40.42 -0.26 9.13
N VAL A 216 39.46 -0.92 8.51
CA VAL A 216 38.03 -0.81 8.84
C VAL A 216 37.73 -1.06 10.32
N LEU A 217 38.38 -2.07 10.94
CA LEU A 217 38.22 -2.39 12.38
C LEU A 217 38.75 -1.29 13.30
N ARG A 218 39.67 -0.45 12.84
CA ARG A 218 40.21 0.67 13.63
C ARG A 218 39.39 1.94 13.42
N THR A 219 39.00 2.23 12.20
CA THR A 219 38.32 3.48 11.83
C THR A 219 36.84 3.42 12.14
N GLN A 220 36.20 2.25 12.03
CA GLN A 220 34.77 2.05 12.17
C GLN A 220 34.40 1.13 13.35
N ARG A 221 35.30 1.01 14.36
CA ARG A 221 35.07 0.12 15.52
C ARG A 221 33.74 0.37 16.24
N LEU A 222 33.35 1.64 16.41
CA LEU A 222 32.11 2.01 17.09
C LEU A 222 30.88 1.55 16.34
N PRO A 223 30.67 1.91 15.07
CA PRO A 223 29.49 1.41 14.35
C PRO A 223 29.50 -0.10 14.16
N LEU A 224 30.65 -0.74 13.92
CA LEU A 224 30.74 -2.20 13.79
C LEU A 224 30.33 -2.91 15.08
N PHE A 225 30.80 -2.42 16.24
CA PHE A 225 30.43 -2.97 17.54
C PHE A 225 28.92 -2.81 17.79
N LEU A 226 28.38 -1.59 17.60
CA LEU A 226 26.95 -1.33 17.84
C LEU A 226 26.02 -2.05 16.87
N LEU A 227 26.46 -2.29 15.63
CA LEU A 227 25.71 -3.09 14.67
C LEU A 227 25.79 -4.59 14.94
N ALA A 228 26.84 -5.07 15.57
CA ALA A 228 26.95 -6.48 15.97
C ALA A 228 25.95 -6.85 17.08
N LEU A 229 25.62 -5.92 17.97
CA LEU A 229 24.70 -6.18 19.09
C LEU A 229 23.31 -6.66 18.64
N PRO A 230 22.58 -5.95 17.73
CA PRO A 230 21.28 -6.43 17.25
C PRO A 230 21.40 -7.75 16.46
N VAL A 231 22.51 -7.99 15.75
CA VAL A 231 22.74 -9.26 15.05
C VAL A 231 22.89 -10.41 16.05
N VAL A 232 23.70 -10.24 17.10
CA VAL A 232 23.84 -11.23 18.17
C VAL A 232 22.50 -11.45 18.89
N GLY A 233 21.77 -10.37 19.19
CA GLY A 233 20.43 -10.44 19.76
C GLY A 233 19.45 -11.20 18.87
N ALA A 234 19.46 -10.95 17.57
CA ALA A 234 18.61 -11.64 16.59
C ALA A 234 18.91 -13.14 16.51
N VAL A 235 20.18 -13.51 16.52
CA VAL A 235 20.61 -14.93 16.56
C VAL A 235 20.17 -15.59 17.87
N ALA A 236 20.35 -14.91 19.00
CA ALA A 236 19.97 -15.46 20.32
C ALA A 236 18.45 -15.62 20.50
N LEU A 237 17.64 -14.67 20.00
CA LEU A 237 16.18 -14.68 20.14
C LEU A 237 15.49 -15.52 19.08
N GLY A 238 16.14 -15.79 17.98
CA GLY A 238 15.61 -16.47 16.81
C GLY A 238 14.82 -15.55 15.87
N PRO A 239 14.80 -15.86 14.57
CA PRO A 239 14.21 -14.98 13.54
C PRO A 239 12.70 -14.75 13.73
N ALA A 240 11.95 -15.74 14.16
CA ALA A 240 10.51 -15.60 14.37
C ALA A 240 10.13 -14.53 15.41
N ARG A 241 10.91 -14.40 16.49
CA ARG A 241 10.70 -13.36 17.51
C ARG A 241 11.15 -11.99 17.03
N VAL A 242 12.22 -11.91 16.25
CA VAL A 242 12.78 -10.65 15.75
C VAL A 242 11.91 -10.05 14.66
N PHE A 243 11.48 -10.87 13.70
CA PHE A 243 10.69 -10.42 12.56
C PHE A 243 9.18 -10.36 12.87
N GLY A 244 8.69 -11.07 13.90
CA GLY A 244 7.29 -11.03 14.32
C GLY A 244 6.33 -11.21 13.15
N TYR A 245 5.54 -10.18 12.87
CA TYR A 245 4.61 -10.13 11.73
C TYR A 245 5.26 -10.50 10.38
N TYR A 246 6.53 -10.14 10.20
CA TYR A 246 7.28 -10.42 8.96
C TYR A 246 8.04 -11.76 9.00
N ALA A 247 7.74 -12.67 9.94
CA ALA A 247 8.45 -13.94 10.07
C ALA A 247 8.38 -14.81 8.79
N ASN A 248 7.34 -14.63 7.97
CA ASN A 248 7.20 -15.29 6.67
C ASN A 248 8.33 -14.98 5.68
N VAL A 249 9.08 -13.89 5.88
CA VAL A 249 10.26 -13.55 5.07
C VAL A 249 11.33 -14.66 5.15
N THR A 250 11.39 -15.41 6.24
CA THR A 250 12.33 -16.53 6.40
C THR A 250 11.97 -17.76 5.56
N HIS A 251 10.78 -17.80 4.97
CA HIS A 251 10.29 -18.90 4.13
C HIS A 251 10.25 -18.55 2.63
N LEU A 252 10.84 -17.42 2.23
CA LEU A 252 10.90 -17.02 0.83
C LEU A 252 11.80 -17.97 0.04
N HIS A 253 11.33 -18.41 -1.12
CA HIS A 253 12.04 -19.32 -2.00
C HIS A 253 12.75 -18.56 -3.10
N VAL A 254 14.02 -18.88 -3.32
CA VAL A 254 14.79 -18.39 -4.46
C VAL A 254 14.52 -19.28 -5.67
N GLY A 255 13.70 -18.80 -6.60
CA GLY A 255 13.31 -19.54 -7.80
C GLY A 255 13.62 -18.78 -9.10
N GLY A 256 13.32 -19.40 -10.25
CA GLY A 256 13.56 -18.80 -11.58
C GLY A 256 12.84 -17.47 -11.82
N ALA A 257 11.72 -17.22 -11.16
CA ALA A 257 10.98 -15.96 -11.24
C ALA A 257 11.73 -14.76 -10.61
N LEU A 258 12.73 -15.00 -9.75
CA LEU A 258 13.49 -13.94 -9.09
C LEU A 258 14.18 -13.02 -10.10
N LEU A 259 14.87 -13.59 -11.09
CA LEU A 259 15.57 -12.81 -12.13
C LEU A 259 14.60 -12.03 -13.00
N HIS A 260 13.45 -12.61 -13.33
CA HIS A 260 12.40 -11.91 -14.05
C HIS A 260 11.94 -10.66 -13.28
N TRP A 261 11.57 -10.82 -12.01
CA TRP A 261 11.10 -9.70 -11.19
C TRP A 261 12.19 -8.69 -10.91
N ALA A 262 13.43 -9.11 -10.68
CA ALA A 262 14.56 -8.19 -10.54
C ALA A 262 14.75 -7.34 -11.82
N GLY A 263 14.62 -7.93 -13.00
CA GLY A 263 14.67 -7.21 -14.28
C GLY A 263 13.52 -6.24 -14.46
N VAL A 264 12.31 -6.66 -14.11
CA VAL A 264 11.07 -5.86 -14.17
C VAL A 264 11.17 -4.66 -13.24
N ASP A 265 11.54 -4.87 -11.97
CA ASP A 265 11.68 -3.81 -10.97
C ASP A 265 12.83 -2.84 -11.31
N LEU A 266 13.96 -3.37 -11.80
CA LEU A 266 15.08 -2.53 -12.26
C LEU A 266 14.69 -1.64 -13.42
N PHE A 267 13.92 -2.17 -14.39
CA PHE A 267 13.42 -1.38 -15.52
C PHE A 267 12.47 -0.26 -15.05
N LEU A 268 11.52 -0.58 -14.18
CA LEU A 268 10.60 0.41 -13.64
C LEU A 268 11.35 1.51 -12.89
N LEU A 269 12.31 1.13 -12.03
CA LEU A 269 13.16 2.06 -11.30
C LEU A 269 13.93 2.97 -12.26
N ALA A 270 14.53 2.39 -13.32
CA ALA A 270 15.26 3.14 -14.32
C ALA A 270 14.36 4.11 -15.07
N PHE A 271 13.12 3.70 -15.39
CA PHE A 271 12.15 4.55 -16.04
C PHE A 271 11.69 5.71 -15.14
N ALA A 272 11.35 5.42 -13.88
CA ALA A 272 10.94 6.41 -12.89
C ALA A 272 12.06 7.41 -12.54
N ALA A 273 13.33 6.94 -12.53
CA ALA A 273 14.51 7.78 -12.34
C ALA A 273 14.87 8.64 -13.56
N GLY A 274 14.18 8.46 -14.68
CA GLY A 274 14.54 9.03 -15.98
C GLY A 274 15.69 8.29 -16.63
N ILE A 275 15.39 7.41 -17.56
CA ILE A 275 16.36 6.55 -18.28
C ILE A 275 17.59 7.34 -18.76
N VAL A 276 17.43 8.61 -19.14
CA VAL A 276 18.52 9.47 -19.61
C VAL A 276 19.64 9.66 -18.59
N LEU A 277 19.34 9.61 -17.29
CA LEU A 277 20.32 9.82 -16.21
C LEU A 277 21.01 8.52 -15.79
N VAL A 278 20.30 7.39 -15.86
CA VAL A 278 20.70 6.11 -15.25
C VAL A 278 22.03 5.58 -15.78
N PRO A 279 22.28 5.50 -17.11
CA PRO A 279 23.56 4.98 -17.62
C PRO A 279 24.77 5.76 -17.12
N GLY A 280 24.66 7.11 -17.10
CA GLY A 280 25.73 7.97 -16.60
C GLY A 280 25.95 7.80 -15.10
N ALA A 281 24.88 7.71 -14.30
CA ALA A 281 24.95 7.47 -12.87
C ALA A 281 25.64 6.14 -12.55
N LEU A 282 25.27 5.05 -13.23
CA LEU A 282 25.88 3.73 -13.05
C LEU A 282 27.37 3.72 -13.40
N VAL A 283 27.78 4.40 -14.49
CA VAL A 283 29.19 4.55 -14.87
C VAL A 283 29.97 5.31 -13.79
N ALA A 284 29.41 6.35 -13.19
CA ALA A 284 30.07 7.10 -12.13
C ALA A 284 30.20 6.29 -10.82
N ILE A 285 29.15 5.56 -10.45
CA ILE A 285 29.14 4.65 -9.30
C ILE A 285 30.16 3.53 -9.47
N ALA A 286 30.30 2.98 -10.68
CA ALA A 286 31.28 1.93 -10.99
C ALA A 286 32.73 2.45 -11.02
N ARG A 287 32.95 3.76 -11.12
CA ARG A 287 34.29 4.37 -11.24
C ARG A 287 34.47 5.57 -10.31
N PRO A 288 34.34 5.36 -8.97
CA PRO A 288 34.46 6.44 -8.00
C PRO A 288 35.88 7.00 -7.97
N ARG A 289 36.02 8.30 -7.69
CA ARG A 289 37.25 9.01 -7.55
C ARG A 289 37.42 9.51 -6.13
N GLY A 290 38.36 8.92 -5.41
CA GLY A 290 38.63 9.32 -4.03
C GLY A 290 37.65 8.75 -3.01
N ARG A 291 37.93 9.04 -1.73
CA ARG A 291 37.30 8.39 -0.57
C ARG A 291 35.79 8.64 -0.47
N THR A 292 35.36 9.89 -0.63
CA THR A 292 33.95 10.29 -0.51
C THR A 292 33.07 9.66 -1.59
N GLU A 293 33.57 9.64 -2.82
CA GLU A 293 32.84 9.02 -3.94
C GLU A 293 32.80 7.49 -3.81
N THR A 294 33.87 6.85 -3.29
CA THR A 294 33.89 5.41 -3.00
C THR A 294 32.87 5.08 -1.90
N ALA A 295 32.76 5.94 -0.87
CA ALA A 295 31.74 5.79 0.17
C ALA A 295 30.31 5.88 -0.41
N PHE A 296 30.04 6.89 -1.22
CA PHE A 296 28.74 7.05 -1.89
C PHE A 296 28.44 5.87 -2.82
N ALA A 297 29.39 5.46 -3.65
CA ALA A 297 29.23 4.36 -4.59
C ALA A 297 28.95 3.03 -3.87
N GLY A 298 29.73 2.71 -2.83
CA GLY A 298 29.56 1.49 -2.05
C GLY A 298 28.22 1.44 -1.32
N LEU A 299 27.83 2.55 -0.64
CA LEU A 299 26.53 2.66 0.00
C LEU A 299 25.39 2.52 -1.00
N SER A 300 25.43 3.27 -2.11
CA SER A 300 24.36 3.26 -3.12
C SER A 300 24.23 1.90 -3.81
N ALA A 301 25.35 1.24 -4.14
CA ALA A 301 25.34 -0.04 -4.81
C ALA A 301 24.77 -1.16 -3.92
N VAL A 302 25.24 -1.26 -2.66
CA VAL A 302 24.78 -2.32 -1.75
C VAL A 302 23.36 -2.06 -1.27
N PHE A 303 23.00 -0.80 -0.96
CA PHE A 303 21.65 -0.43 -0.63
C PHE A 303 20.68 -0.71 -1.78
N GLY A 304 21.07 -0.32 -3.01
CA GLY A 304 20.25 -0.53 -4.21
C GLY A 304 20.07 -2.00 -4.55
N SER A 305 21.15 -2.80 -4.53
CA SER A 305 21.05 -4.24 -4.81
C SER A 305 20.27 -4.99 -3.72
N GLY A 306 20.41 -4.59 -2.45
CA GLY A 306 19.65 -5.17 -1.34
C GLY A 306 18.15 -4.93 -1.47
N LEU A 307 17.73 -3.68 -1.68
CA LEU A 307 16.31 -3.37 -1.89
C LEU A 307 15.74 -4.02 -3.16
N LEU A 308 16.53 -4.08 -4.24
CA LEU A 308 16.09 -4.76 -5.47
C LEU A 308 15.89 -6.26 -5.23
N LEU A 309 16.79 -6.88 -4.46
CA LEU A 309 16.65 -8.29 -4.09
C LEU A 309 15.42 -8.53 -3.23
N GLU A 310 15.16 -7.68 -2.23
CA GLU A 310 13.94 -7.76 -1.40
C GLU A 310 12.67 -7.62 -2.23
N ALA A 311 12.62 -6.61 -3.11
CA ALA A 311 11.48 -6.38 -4.00
C ALA A 311 11.21 -7.59 -4.90
N ALA A 312 12.26 -8.09 -5.55
CA ALA A 312 12.17 -9.24 -6.46
C ALA A 312 11.78 -10.54 -5.72
N LEU A 313 12.32 -10.78 -4.52
CA LEU A 313 11.94 -11.91 -3.68
C LEU A 313 10.48 -11.84 -3.29
N TYR A 314 9.99 -10.69 -2.86
CA TYR A 314 8.60 -10.52 -2.49
C TYR A 314 7.66 -10.70 -3.70
N ALA A 315 8.02 -10.14 -4.84
CA ALA A 315 7.26 -10.28 -6.08
C ALA A 315 7.21 -11.75 -6.57
N SER A 316 8.34 -12.48 -6.50
CA SER A 316 8.43 -13.87 -6.94
C SER A 316 7.72 -14.87 -6.01
N ASN A 317 7.49 -14.51 -4.75
CA ASN A 317 6.88 -15.40 -3.75
C ASN A 317 5.39 -15.12 -3.48
N GLY A 318 4.67 -14.50 -4.41
CA GLY A 318 3.22 -14.44 -4.35
C GLY A 318 2.55 -13.11 -4.64
N SER A 319 3.25 -11.97 -4.54
CA SER A 319 2.62 -10.69 -4.87
C SER A 319 2.41 -10.54 -6.38
N SER A 320 3.31 -11.10 -7.19
CA SER A 320 3.29 -11.09 -8.67
C SER A 320 3.01 -9.71 -9.27
N ARG A 321 3.57 -8.66 -8.65
CA ARG A 321 3.39 -7.27 -9.04
C ARG A 321 4.64 -6.44 -8.73
N PHE A 322 4.75 -5.28 -9.37
CA PHE A 322 5.81 -4.32 -9.10
C PHE A 322 5.85 -3.89 -7.63
N GLN A 323 7.08 -3.69 -7.15
CA GLN A 323 7.37 -3.27 -5.78
C GLN A 323 8.10 -1.91 -5.76
N GLU A 324 7.63 -0.92 -6.52
CA GLU A 324 8.21 0.44 -6.53
C GLU A 324 8.28 1.02 -5.11
N ARG A 325 7.27 0.76 -4.29
CA ARG A 325 7.23 1.11 -2.87
C ARG A 325 8.47 0.67 -2.08
N TYR A 326 9.13 -0.43 -2.49
CA TYR A 326 10.38 -0.90 -1.88
C TYR A 326 11.60 -0.14 -2.41
N LEU A 327 11.53 0.43 -3.60
CA LEU A 327 12.67 0.91 -4.38
C LEU A 327 12.77 2.43 -4.48
N PHE A 328 11.69 3.17 -4.23
CA PHE A 328 11.64 4.62 -4.51
C PHE A 328 12.72 5.43 -3.77
N ALA A 329 13.21 4.95 -2.60
CA ALA A 329 14.31 5.57 -1.90
C ALA A 329 15.63 5.58 -2.69
N LEU A 330 15.74 4.79 -3.77
CA LEU A 330 16.89 4.79 -4.68
C LEU A 330 16.82 5.92 -5.72
N LEU A 331 15.63 6.40 -6.04
CA LEU A 331 15.41 7.41 -7.09
C LEU A 331 16.27 8.67 -6.90
N PRO A 332 16.38 9.26 -5.69
CA PRO A 332 17.21 10.45 -5.47
C PRO A 332 18.70 10.24 -5.66
N LEU A 333 19.18 8.99 -5.56
CA LEU A 333 20.61 8.68 -5.74
C LEU A 333 21.03 8.76 -7.21
N VAL A 334 20.11 8.56 -8.14
CA VAL A 334 20.39 8.58 -9.58
C VAL A 334 20.84 9.97 -10.05
N PRO A 335 20.12 11.09 -9.82
CA PRO A 335 20.62 12.40 -10.20
C PRO A 335 21.92 12.77 -9.47
N VAL A 336 22.14 12.33 -8.22
CA VAL A 336 23.42 12.54 -7.52
C VAL A 336 24.56 11.82 -8.23
N GLY A 337 24.38 10.54 -8.57
CA GLY A 337 25.35 9.76 -9.36
C GLY A 337 25.60 10.34 -10.75
N PHE A 338 24.54 10.83 -11.42
CA PHE A 338 24.67 11.50 -12.71
C PHE A 338 25.45 12.83 -12.59
N GLY A 339 25.31 13.55 -11.48
CA GLY A 339 26.13 14.74 -11.18
C GLY A 339 27.62 14.40 -11.13
N LEU A 340 28.00 13.28 -10.51
CA LEU A 340 29.37 12.77 -10.51
C LEU A 340 29.85 12.42 -11.94
N TYR A 341 28.98 11.80 -12.75
CA TYR A 341 29.27 11.52 -14.17
C TYR A 341 29.60 12.79 -14.95
N LEU A 342 28.83 13.85 -14.76
CA LEU A 342 29.09 15.16 -15.39
C LEU A 342 30.36 15.80 -14.88
N LYS A 343 30.60 15.78 -13.54
CA LYS A 343 31.81 16.27 -12.88
C LYS A 343 33.07 15.58 -13.41
N HIS A 344 33.01 14.29 -13.70
CA HIS A 344 34.12 13.52 -14.22
C HIS A 344 34.40 13.74 -15.71
N GLY A 345 33.68 14.63 -16.40
CA GLY A 345 33.84 14.88 -17.82
C GLY A 345 33.20 13.81 -18.70
N ARG A 346 32.22 13.09 -18.19
CA ARG A 346 31.41 12.10 -18.95
C ARG A 346 32.25 10.92 -19.47
N PRO A 347 32.90 10.14 -18.58
CA PRO A 347 33.76 9.02 -18.98
C PRO A 347 32.92 7.84 -19.50
N GLY A 348 33.57 6.92 -20.24
CA GLY A 348 32.98 5.63 -20.60
C GLY A 348 31.78 5.70 -21.57
N ARG A 349 31.90 6.50 -22.64
CA ARG A 349 30.85 6.66 -23.67
C ARG A 349 30.32 5.35 -24.22
N GLY A 350 31.19 4.35 -24.42
CA GLY A 350 30.79 3.01 -24.84
C GLY A 350 29.94 2.27 -23.81
N ALA A 351 30.30 2.39 -22.51
CA ALA A 351 29.50 1.81 -21.43
C ALA A 351 28.14 2.49 -21.31
N VAL A 352 28.08 3.82 -21.45
CA VAL A 352 26.79 4.54 -21.50
C VAL A 352 25.93 4.04 -22.66
N ALA A 353 26.50 3.88 -23.85
CA ALA A 353 25.78 3.40 -25.03
C ALA A 353 25.26 1.96 -24.80
N LEU A 354 26.09 1.07 -24.25
CA LEU A 354 25.69 -0.31 -23.94
C LEU A 354 24.55 -0.37 -22.90
N LEU A 355 24.69 0.37 -21.80
CA LEU A 355 23.65 0.45 -20.76
C LEU A 355 22.36 1.06 -21.29
N SER A 356 22.44 2.09 -22.15
CA SER A 356 21.28 2.70 -22.79
C SER A 356 20.56 1.70 -23.70
N LEU A 357 21.34 0.92 -24.48
CA LEU A 357 20.79 -0.14 -25.35
C LEU A 357 20.13 -1.24 -24.50
N ALA A 358 20.77 -1.66 -23.42
CA ALA A 358 20.22 -2.67 -22.51
C ALA A 358 18.90 -2.22 -21.87
N LEU A 359 18.81 -0.97 -21.41
CA LEU A 359 17.57 -0.41 -20.87
C LEU A 359 16.47 -0.29 -21.93
N PHE A 360 16.83 0.10 -23.16
CA PHE A 360 15.87 0.13 -24.27
C PHE A 360 15.38 -1.28 -24.63
N ALA A 361 16.29 -2.26 -24.73
CA ALA A 361 15.93 -3.65 -25.01
C ALA A 361 15.01 -4.23 -23.91
N LEU A 362 15.29 -3.91 -22.66
CA LEU A 362 14.45 -4.29 -21.53
C LEU A 362 13.06 -3.64 -21.64
N ALA A 363 12.99 -2.36 -21.98
CA ALA A 363 11.73 -1.64 -22.23
C ALA A 363 10.90 -2.25 -23.36
N ALA A 364 11.56 -2.67 -24.44
CA ALA A 364 10.89 -3.25 -25.59
C ALA A 364 10.32 -4.66 -25.31
N GLN A 365 10.89 -5.38 -24.33
CA GLN A 365 10.46 -6.74 -23.97
C GLN A 365 9.44 -6.79 -22.81
N LEU A 366 9.39 -5.75 -22.00
CA LEU A 366 8.49 -5.72 -20.85
C LEU A 366 7.23 -4.90 -21.16
N PRO A 367 6.07 -5.55 -21.31
CA PRO A 367 4.81 -4.85 -21.56
C PRO A 367 4.30 -4.18 -20.28
N LEU A 368 4.77 -2.95 -19.96
CA LEU A 368 4.33 -2.21 -18.76
C LEU A 368 2.82 -2.03 -18.70
N SER A 369 2.14 -1.96 -19.83
CA SER A 369 0.68 -1.91 -19.92
C SER A 369 0.01 -3.09 -19.20
N GLY A 370 0.54 -4.29 -19.36
CA GLY A 370 0.04 -5.47 -18.64
C GLY A 370 0.17 -5.36 -17.12
N TYR A 371 1.17 -4.65 -16.63
CA TYR A 371 1.40 -4.44 -15.20
C TYR A 371 0.65 -3.23 -14.64
N ALA A 372 0.31 -2.24 -15.47
CA ALA A 372 -0.46 -1.07 -15.07
C ALA A 372 -1.95 -1.39 -14.82
N ALA A 373 -2.44 -2.51 -15.32
CA ALA A 373 -3.81 -2.96 -15.11
C ALA A 373 -4.02 -3.54 -13.70
N ALA A 374 -5.26 -3.52 -13.24
CA ALA A 374 -5.74 -4.14 -12.00
C ALA A 374 -4.86 -3.82 -10.77
N LEU A 375 -4.40 -4.86 -10.07
CA LEU A 375 -3.63 -4.76 -8.83
C LEU A 375 -2.17 -4.35 -9.03
N GLY A 376 -1.63 -4.43 -10.25
CA GLY A 376 -0.21 -4.15 -10.53
C GLY A 376 0.22 -2.73 -10.13
N LYS A 377 -0.69 -1.76 -10.20
CA LYS A 377 -0.44 -0.36 -9.82
C LYS A 377 -0.59 -0.05 -8.32
N THR A 378 -0.96 -1.01 -7.49
CA THR A 378 -1.24 -0.76 -6.07
C THR A 378 0.02 -0.31 -5.31
N ASP A 379 1.15 -0.95 -5.59
CA ASP A 379 2.44 -0.66 -4.95
C ASP A 379 3.34 0.24 -5.81
N SER A 380 2.80 0.80 -6.90
CA SER A 380 3.58 1.59 -7.85
C SER A 380 2.82 2.86 -8.31
N PRO A 381 3.08 4.00 -7.66
CA PRO A 381 2.55 5.29 -8.09
C PRO A 381 2.97 5.66 -9.51
N PHE A 382 4.15 5.28 -9.95
CA PHE A 382 4.58 5.50 -11.34
C PHE A 382 3.71 4.73 -12.34
N LEU A 383 3.31 3.48 -12.04
CA LEU A 383 2.38 2.74 -12.89
C LEU A 383 0.98 3.37 -12.92
N VAL A 384 0.56 4.09 -11.88
CA VAL A 384 -0.68 4.89 -11.94
C VAL A 384 -0.55 5.99 -12.99
N ALA A 385 0.61 6.65 -13.09
CA ALA A 385 0.87 7.63 -14.14
C ALA A 385 0.91 6.98 -15.54
N VAL A 386 1.56 5.83 -15.68
CA VAL A 386 1.56 5.03 -16.94
C VAL A 386 0.14 4.67 -17.35
N PHE A 387 -0.68 4.17 -16.44
CA PHE A 387 -2.07 3.83 -16.71
C PHE A 387 -2.90 5.05 -17.18
N ARG A 388 -2.61 6.23 -16.65
CA ARG A 388 -3.24 7.47 -17.10
C ARG A 388 -2.82 7.83 -18.54
N LEU A 389 -1.53 7.67 -18.85
CA LEU A 389 -1.03 7.85 -20.21
C LEU A 389 -1.72 6.88 -21.19
N GLU A 390 -1.82 5.61 -20.84
CA GLU A 390 -2.50 4.58 -21.64
C GLU A 390 -3.96 4.92 -21.92
N LYS A 391 -4.67 5.51 -20.96
CA LYS A 391 -6.04 5.99 -21.20
C LYS A 391 -6.14 7.13 -22.21
N ILE A 392 -5.08 7.92 -22.37
CA ILE A 392 -5.02 9.02 -23.33
C ILE A 392 -4.68 8.51 -24.73
N VAL A 393 -3.70 7.61 -24.83
CA VAL A 393 -3.20 7.11 -26.13
C VAL A 393 -3.90 5.84 -26.63
N GLY A 394 -4.76 5.27 -25.81
CA GLY A 394 -5.39 3.97 -26.02
C GLY A 394 -4.56 2.83 -25.46
N THR A 395 -5.21 1.88 -24.76
CA THR A 395 -4.54 0.75 -24.08
C THR A 395 -3.72 -0.13 -25.02
N ALA A 396 -4.16 -0.30 -26.27
CA ALA A 396 -3.42 -1.05 -27.29
C ALA A 396 -2.09 -0.39 -27.70
N ASN A 397 -1.98 0.93 -27.57
CA ASN A 397 -0.81 1.70 -27.96
C ASN A 397 0.17 1.96 -26.81
N GLY A 398 -0.23 1.70 -25.56
CA GLY A 398 0.52 2.07 -24.37
C GLY A 398 1.95 1.54 -24.35
N SER A 399 2.14 0.25 -24.62
CA SER A 399 3.46 -0.38 -24.66
C SER A 399 4.36 0.19 -25.77
N PHE A 400 3.80 0.49 -26.93
CA PHE A 400 4.54 1.12 -28.04
C PHE A 400 5.01 2.53 -27.65
N VAL A 401 4.12 3.36 -27.09
CA VAL A 401 4.47 4.73 -26.67
C VAL A 401 5.55 4.70 -25.59
N LEU A 402 5.47 3.79 -24.61
CA LEU A 402 6.49 3.64 -23.58
C LEU A 402 7.84 3.19 -24.16
N ALA A 403 7.84 2.27 -25.13
CA ALA A 403 9.06 1.85 -25.83
C ALA A 403 9.69 3.01 -26.61
N VAL A 404 8.88 3.83 -27.30
CA VAL A 404 9.35 5.04 -27.99
C VAL A 404 9.96 6.05 -27.02
N LEU A 405 9.30 6.30 -25.88
CA LEU A 405 9.82 7.20 -24.83
C LEU A 405 11.13 6.67 -24.25
N ALA A 406 11.22 5.36 -23.97
CA ALA A 406 12.44 4.73 -23.50
C ALA A 406 13.58 4.82 -24.55
N GLY A 407 13.27 4.61 -25.82
CA GLY A 407 14.23 4.76 -26.94
C GLY A 407 14.73 6.20 -27.07
N ALA A 408 13.84 7.17 -27.00
CA ALA A 408 14.20 8.60 -27.02
C ALA A 408 15.08 8.98 -25.82
N ALA A 409 14.75 8.49 -24.61
CA ALA A 409 15.55 8.73 -23.42
C ALA A 409 16.93 8.03 -23.48
N ALA A 410 17.00 6.81 -23.99
CA ALA A 410 18.24 6.08 -24.22
C ALA A 410 19.14 6.80 -25.26
N ALA A 411 18.56 7.25 -26.38
CA ALA A 411 19.28 8.08 -27.36
C ALA A 411 19.76 9.40 -26.73
N GLY A 412 18.91 10.04 -25.89
CA GLY A 412 19.25 11.22 -25.12
C GLY A 412 20.47 11.00 -24.20
N ALA A 413 20.54 9.85 -23.51
CA ALA A 413 21.69 9.51 -22.66
C ALA A 413 23.00 9.42 -23.49
N VAL A 414 22.94 8.76 -24.63
CA VAL A 414 24.08 8.66 -25.57
C VAL A 414 24.48 10.04 -26.09
N LEU A 415 23.51 10.88 -26.46
CA LEU A 415 23.74 12.25 -26.95
C LEU A 415 24.40 13.10 -25.88
N VAL A 416 23.89 13.07 -24.62
CA VAL A 416 24.49 13.79 -23.49
C VAL A 416 25.92 13.32 -23.23
N SER A 417 26.19 12.03 -23.36
CA SER A 417 27.55 11.51 -23.19
C SER A 417 28.55 12.02 -24.24
N ARG A 418 28.08 12.27 -25.46
CA ARG A 418 28.89 12.72 -26.59
C ARG A 418 28.99 14.23 -26.70
N ARG A 419 27.84 14.93 -26.69
CA ARG A 419 27.73 16.37 -27.03
C ARG A 419 27.59 17.27 -25.78
N GLY A 420 27.21 16.72 -24.64
CA GLY A 420 26.91 17.50 -23.44
C GLY A 420 25.42 17.74 -23.27
N GLY A 421 25.05 18.81 -22.52
CA GLY A 421 23.64 19.10 -22.28
C GLY A 421 23.07 18.45 -21.02
N GLY A 422 23.90 17.98 -20.09
CA GLY A 422 23.47 17.32 -18.86
C GLY A 422 22.47 18.13 -18.03
N ARG A 423 22.56 19.47 -18.04
CA ARG A 423 21.56 20.34 -17.38
C ARG A 423 20.15 20.18 -17.97
N TYR A 424 20.05 20.00 -19.25
CA TYR A 424 18.76 19.80 -19.95
C TYR A 424 18.19 18.43 -19.65
N ALA A 425 19.07 17.39 -19.56
CA ALA A 425 18.65 16.07 -19.17
C ALA A 425 18.07 16.06 -17.75
N VAL A 426 18.72 16.72 -16.77
CA VAL A 426 18.21 16.84 -15.41
C VAL A 426 16.91 17.63 -15.36
N ALA A 427 16.81 18.75 -16.08
CA ALA A 427 15.59 19.55 -16.15
C ALA A 427 14.42 18.76 -16.76
N ALA A 428 14.66 18.05 -17.86
CA ALA A 428 13.65 17.21 -18.50
C ALA A 428 13.19 16.06 -17.59
N THR A 429 14.12 15.40 -16.88
CA THR A 429 13.80 14.35 -15.90
C THR A 429 12.98 14.90 -14.75
N LEU A 430 13.33 16.07 -14.20
CA LEU A 430 12.56 16.72 -13.13
C LEU A 430 11.14 17.08 -13.61
N ALA A 431 11.00 17.61 -14.82
CA ALA A 431 9.71 17.92 -15.41
C ALA A 431 8.86 16.63 -15.60
N ALA A 432 9.47 15.56 -16.11
CA ALA A 432 8.81 14.27 -16.27
C ALA A 432 8.36 13.69 -14.91
N ALA A 433 9.21 13.77 -13.88
CA ALA A 433 8.87 13.32 -12.52
C ALA A 433 7.70 14.13 -11.93
N LEU A 434 7.67 15.46 -12.11
CA LEU A 434 6.55 16.30 -11.69
C LEU A 434 5.25 15.95 -12.41
N LEU A 435 5.30 15.71 -13.73
CA LEU A 435 4.13 15.30 -14.50
C LEU A 435 3.63 13.92 -14.07
N ALA A 436 4.54 12.96 -13.87
CA ALA A 436 4.19 11.63 -13.37
C ALA A 436 3.61 11.69 -11.95
N SER A 437 4.21 12.52 -11.06
CA SER A 437 3.70 12.74 -9.70
C SER A 437 2.30 13.36 -9.71
N PHE A 438 2.04 14.32 -10.59
CA PHE A 438 0.71 14.92 -10.75
C PHE A 438 -0.30 13.87 -11.24
N ALA A 439 0.04 13.10 -12.29
CA ALA A 439 -0.81 12.07 -12.84
C ALA A 439 -1.11 10.96 -11.81
N ALA A 440 -0.10 10.53 -11.04
CA ALA A 440 -0.25 9.57 -9.96
C ALA A 440 -1.20 10.11 -8.87
N THR A 441 -0.99 11.34 -8.41
CA THR A 441 -1.82 12.00 -7.39
C THR A 441 -3.28 12.12 -7.82
N VAL A 442 -3.55 12.53 -9.07
CA VAL A 442 -4.91 12.63 -9.61
C VAL A 442 -5.57 11.24 -9.69
N GLY A 443 -4.80 10.25 -10.16
CA GLY A 443 -5.29 8.87 -10.25
C GLY A 443 -5.61 8.28 -8.88
N ASP A 444 -4.71 8.46 -7.95
CA ASP A 444 -4.84 7.95 -6.60
C ASP A 444 -6.00 8.60 -5.82
N SER A 445 -6.09 9.92 -5.86
CA SER A 445 -7.21 10.66 -5.25
C SER A 445 -8.56 10.28 -5.85
N ALA A 446 -8.62 9.97 -7.15
CA ALA A 446 -9.85 9.49 -7.78
C ALA A 446 -10.27 8.11 -7.22
N ASN A 447 -9.30 7.21 -7.03
CA ASN A 447 -9.55 5.90 -6.44
C ASN A 447 -9.98 6.01 -4.96
N ALA A 448 -9.33 6.88 -4.17
CA ALA A 448 -9.70 7.08 -2.77
C ALA A 448 -11.12 7.68 -2.62
N ARG A 449 -11.51 8.60 -3.52
CA ARG A 449 -12.88 9.10 -3.57
C ARG A 449 -13.89 8.02 -3.97
N GLN A 450 -13.49 7.08 -4.83
CA GLN A 450 -14.33 5.94 -5.19
C GLN A 450 -14.53 5.02 -3.98
N VAL A 451 -13.46 4.64 -3.28
CA VAL A 451 -13.54 3.85 -2.04
C VAL A 451 -14.46 4.52 -1.01
N ARG A 452 -14.30 5.84 -0.80
CA ARG A 452 -15.16 6.62 0.11
C ARG A 452 -16.63 6.52 -0.25
N ARG A 453 -16.99 6.57 -1.54
CA ARG A 453 -18.37 6.51 -2.01
C ARG A 453 -18.96 5.11 -1.96
N ASP A 454 -18.14 4.11 -2.32
CA ASP A 454 -18.63 2.74 -2.53
C ASP A 454 -18.76 1.97 -1.20
N TYR A 455 -17.94 2.30 -0.19
CA TYR A 455 -17.84 1.50 1.04
C TYR A 455 -18.26 2.24 2.30
N LEU A 456 -18.39 3.57 2.26
CA LEU A 456 -18.65 4.36 3.46
C LEU A 456 -19.91 5.23 3.30
N PRO A 457 -20.73 5.35 4.34
CA PRO A 457 -21.79 6.34 4.40
C PRO A 457 -21.20 7.77 4.54
N VAL A 458 -22.07 8.78 4.53
CA VAL A 458 -21.67 10.18 4.74
C VAL A 458 -20.89 10.33 6.05
N ASN A 459 -21.41 9.78 7.15
CA ASN A 459 -20.67 9.66 8.40
C ASN A 459 -19.92 8.33 8.40
N ALA A 460 -18.60 8.35 8.22
CA ALA A 460 -17.78 7.13 8.22
C ALA A 460 -17.76 6.42 9.58
N SER A 461 -17.85 7.18 10.67
CA SER A 461 -17.90 6.67 12.05
C SER A 461 -19.34 6.41 12.53
N TRP A 462 -20.20 5.94 11.64
CA TRP A 462 -21.63 5.78 11.88
C TRP A 462 -21.96 4.75 12.97
N VAL A 463 -21.13 3.70 13.11
CA VAL A 463 -21.30 2.71 14.19
C VAL A 463 -20.96 3.34 15.54
N ASP A 464 -19.88 4.12 15.64
CA ASP A 464 -19.52 4.87 16.85
C ASP A 464 -20.61 5.86 17.26
N ALA A 465 -21.28 6.48 16.26
CA ALA A 465 -22.38 7.44 16.49
C ALA A 465 -23.62 6.81 17.13
N THR A 466 -23.79 5.49 17.09
CA THR A 466 -24.89 4.80 17.79
C THR A 466 -24.70 4.72 19.32
N GLY A 467 -23.48 4.96 19.78
CA GLY A 467 -23.10 4.81 21.22
C GLY A 467 -22.85 3.35 21.63
N LEU A 468 -23.12 2.37 20.78
CA LEU A 468 -22.84 0.96 21.06
C LEU A 468 -21.35 0.70 21.13
N ARG A 469 -20.95 -0.25 21.97
CA ARG A 469 -19.55 -0.65 22.19
C ARG A 469 -19.40 -2.15 21.98
N ASP A 470 -18.14 -2.59 21.90
CA ASP A 470 -17.77 -4.02 21.76
C ASP A 470 -18.48 -4.71 20.57
N VAL A 471 -18.63 -3.97 19.48
CA VAL A 471 -19.26 -4.46 18.27
C VAL A 471 -18.39 -5.52 17.61
N THR A 472 -18.99 -6.65 17.25
CA THR A 472 -18.32 -7.72 16.49
C THR A 472 -18.69 -7.59 15.01
N LEU A 473 -17.68 -7.40 14.15
CA LEU A 473 -17.87 -7.48 12.69
C LEU A 473 -17.97 -8.95 12.27
N LEU A 474 -19.14 -9.35 11.78
CA LEU A 474 -19.38 -10.71 11.30
C LEU A 474 -19.12 -10.80 9.80
N GLN A 475 -18.02 -11.45 9.44
CA GLN A 475 -17.68 -11.71 8.03
C GLN A 475 -18.48 -12.88 7.47
N THR A 476 -19.01 -12.68 6.27
CA THR A 476 -19.71 -13.72 5.49
C THR A 476 -18.93 -14.07 4.22
N VAL A 477 -19.23 -15.22 3.64
CA VAL A 477 -18.62 -15.61 2.36
C VAL A 477 -18.99 -14.61 1.26
N GLY A 478 -17.98 -14.15 0.53
CA GLY A 478 -18.15 -13.20 -0.58
C GLY A 478 -18.17 -11.72 -0.18
N SER A 479 -18.12 -11.38 1.11
CA SER A 479 -17.95 -9.99 1.56
C SER A 479 -16.64 -9.42 1.05
N PRO A 480 -16.64 -8.22 0.42
CA PRO A 480 -15.40 -7.58 -0.03
C PRO A 480 -14.53 -7.20 1.17
N PRO A 481 -13.27 -7.71 1.28
CA PRO A 481 -12.42 -7.40 2.44
C PRO A 481 -12.18 -5.91 2.63
N ALA A 482 -12.03 -5.15 1.54
CA ALA A 482 -11.81 -3.71 1.60
C ALA A 482 -12.94 -2.96 2.30
N SER A 483 -14.23 -3.31 2.03
CA SER A 483 -15.37 -2.66 2.68
C SER A 483 -15.43 -2.96 4.17
N ALA A 484 -15.05 -4.17 4.58
CA ALA A 484 -14.99 -4.58 5.98
C ALA A 484 -13.87 -3.85 6.73
N ILE A 485 -12.68 -3.76 6.12
CA ILE A 485 -11.53 -3.04 6.70
C ILE A 485 -11.86 -1.55 6.86
N GLU A 486 -12.58 -0.95 5.92
CA GLU A 486 -13.04 0.44 6.06
C GLU A 486 -13.91 0.62 7.32
N GLN A 487 -14.81 -0.30 7.62
CA GLN A 487 -15.59 -0.21 8.86
C GLN A 487 -14.69 -0.30 10.10
N LEU A 488 -13.74 -1.22 10.14
CA LEU A 488 -12.76 -1.35 11.21
C LEU A 488 -11.87 -0.10 11.33
N TYR A 489 -11.53 0.53 10.22
CA TYR A 489 -10.71 1.73 10.19
C TYR A 489 -11.43 2.93 10.82
N TRP A 490 -12.69 3.16 10.46
CA TRP A 490 -13.40 4.37 10.83
C TRP A 490 -14.20 4.26 12.15
N ASN A 491 -14.48 3.04 12.62
CA ASN A 491 -15.30 2.83 13.81
C ASN A 491 -14.50 2.14 14.92
N ARG A 492 -14.24 2.87 16.00
CA ARG A 492 -13.47 2.40 17.16
C ARG A 492 -14.27 1.44 18.04
N SER A 493 -15.59 1.50 17.99
CA SER A 493 -16.50 0.60 18.69
C SER A 493 -16.47 -0.83 18.19
N ILE A 494 -15.92 -1.08 16.97
CA ILE A 494 -15.76 -2.43 16.44
C ILE A 494 -14.50 -3.04 17.07
N ALA A 495 -14.71 -3.86 18.10
CA ALA A 495 -13.66 -4.44 18.93
C ALA A 495 -13.18 -5.81 18.45
N ALA A 496 -14.02 -6.55 17.69
CA ALA A 496 -13.74 -7.91 17.27
C ALA A 496 -14.21 -8.17 15.84
N GLU A 497 -13.62 -9.20 15.21
CA GLU A 497 -14.04 -9.78 13.95
C GLU A 497 -14.36 -11.26 14.18
N ALA A 498 -15.41 -11.79 13.56
CA ALA A 498 -15.78 -13.19 13.61
C ALA A 498 -16.15 -13.71 12.23
N LEU A 499 -15.90 -14.99 11.94
CA LEU A 499 -16.05 -15.60 10.62
C LEU A 499 -17.24 -16.56 10.60
N LEU A 500 -18.16 -16.35 9.67
CA LEU A 500 -19.29 -17.24 9.46
C LEU A 500 -18.99 -18.21 8.30
N GLY A 501 -19.02 -19.51 8.57
CA GLY A 501 -18.73 -20.54 7.57
C GLY A 501 -17.31 -20.44 7.02
N ASP A 502 -17.18 -20.39 5.69
CA ASP A 502 -15.88 -20.33 4.99
C ASP A 502 -15.40 -18.89 4.70
N ALA A 503 -15.93 -17.91 5.44
CA ALA A 503 -15.45 -16.54 5.35
C ALA A 503 -13.97 -16.43 5.71
N ARG A 504 -13.30 -15.42 5.16
CA ARG A 504 -11.88 -15.12 5.43
C ARG A 504 -11.77 -13.88 6.30
N ALA A 505 -10.79 -13.86 7.18
CA ALA A 505 -10.44 -12.68 7.96
C ALA A 505 -9.95 -11.54 7.04
N THR A 506 -10.12 -10.31 7.51
CA THR A 506 -9.68 -9.11 6.79
C THR A 506 -8.16 -8.95 6.79
N ASP A 507 -7.50 -9.52 7.80
CA ASP A 507 -6.04 -9.48 7.98
C ASP A 507 -5.51 -10.81 8.58
N VAL A 508 -4.26 -10.80 9.04
CA VAL A 508 -3.58 -12.00 9.59
C VAL A 508 -3.86 -12.25 11.06
N TYR A 509 -4.54 -11.34 11.76
CA TYR A 509 -4.87 -11.52 13.17
C TYR A 509 -6.10 -12.39 13.35
N ALA A 510 -6.21 -13.02 14.50
CA ALA A 510 -7.23 -14.01 14.74
C ALA A 510 -8.66 -13.46 14.60
N ALA A 511 -9.46 -14.16 13.84
CA ALA A 511 -10.89 -13.97 13.76
C ALA A 511 -11.54 -15.33 14.02
N PRO A 512 -12.17 -15.54 15.19
CA PRO A 512 -12.72 -16.82 15.55
C PRO A 512 -13.86 -17.22 14.61
N ARG A 513 -14.00 -18.51 14.34
CA ARG A 513 -15.14 -19.03 13.59
C ARG A 513 -16.36 -19.14 14.49
N VAL A 514 -17.45 -18.59 14.01
CA VAL A 514 -18.75 -18.67 14.68
C VAL A 514 -19.25 -20.11 14.64
N ARG A 515 -19.72 -20.61 15.78
CA ARG A 515 -20.45 -21.86 15.86
C ARG A 515 -21.95 -21.56 15.98
N ILE A 516 -22.76 -22.27 15.23
CA ILE A 516 -24.20 -22.13 15.22
C ILE A 516 -24.81 -23.41 15.82
N ALA A 517 -25.56 -23.27 16.88
CA ALA A 517 -26.28 -24.37 17.50
C ALA A 517 -27.54 -24.73 16.67
N ARG A 518 -28.16 -25.86 17.00
CA ARG A 518 -29.38 -26.35 16.29
C ARG A 518 -30.55 -25.37 16.38
N ASP A 519 -30.65 -24.60 17.44
CA ASP A 519 -31.66 -23.57 17.65
C ASP A 519 -31.36 -22.22 16.99
N GLY A 520 -30.18 -22.11 16.33
CA GLY A 520 -29.70 -20.89 15.68
C GLY A 520 -28.84 -20.01 16.58
N THR A 521 -28.62 -20.36 17.85
CA THR A 521 -27.77 -19.58 18.75
C THR A 521 -26.34 -19.56 18.27
N MET A 522 -25.77 -18.35 18.18
CA MET A 522 -24.40 -18.13 17.73
C MET A 522 -23.45 -17.99 18.91
N THR A 523 -22.34 -18.69 18.88
CA THR A 523 -21.25 -18.54 19.85
C THR A 523 -19.98 -18.09 19.16
N GLY A 524 -19.16 -17.27 19.85
CA GLY A 524 -17.97 -16.63 19.26
C GLY A 524 -18.26 -15.26 18.65
N VAL A 525 -19.43 -14.70 18.92
CA VAL A 525 -19.80 -13.30 18.61
C VAL A 525 -20.35 -12.62 19.84
N GLY A 526 -20.20 -11.30 19.93
CA GLY A 526 -20.82 -10.48 20.96
C GLY A 526 -22.33 -10.30 20.75
N THR A 527 -22.99 -9.60 21.66
CA THR A 527 -24.41 -9.27 21.58
C THR A 527 -24.70 -8.18 20.54
N THR A 528 -23.69 -7.39 20.20
CA THR A 528 -23.80 -6.35 19.15
C THR A 528 -23.01 -6.81 17.93
N VAL A 529 -23.70 -6.94 16.80
CA VAL A 529 -23.14 -7.54 15.58
C VAL A 529 -23.32 -6.60 14.38
N LEU A 530 -22.21 -6.30 13.71
CA LEU A 530 -22.21 -5.62 12.41
C LEU A 530 -22.11 -6.66 11.30
N VAL A 531 -23.07 -6.69 10.40
CA VAL A 531 -23.12 -7.64 9.27
C VAL A 531 -23.09 -6.89 7.97
N GLN A 532 -22.33 -7.40 6.99
CA GLN A 532 -22.42 -6.93 5.62
C GLN A 532 -23.37 -7.83 4.82
N ASP A 533 -24.52 -7.26 4.41
CA ASP A 533 -25.47 -7.90 3.50
C ASP A 533 -24.99 -7.72 2.04
N TYR A 534 -23.95 -8.47 1.63
CA TYR A 534 -23.39 -8.38 0.28
C TYR A 534 -23.70 -9.64 -0.55
N ALA A 535 -23.11 -10.78 -0.21
CA ALA A 535 -23.38 -12.08 -0.84
C ALA A 535 -24.09 -13.04 0.10
N ALA A 536 -24.48 -12.56 1.29
CA ALA A 536 -25.30 -13.25 2.26
C ALA A 536 -26.22 -12.24 2.94
N THR A 537 -27.43 -12.66 3.27
CA THR A 537 -28.38 -11.89 4.07
C THR A 537 -28.65 -12.65 5.37
N ILE A 538 -28.56 -11.94 6.49
CA ILE A 538 -28.78 -12.51 7.82
C ILE A 538 -29.97 -11.80 8.49
N ARG A 539 -30.82 -12.61 9.15
CA ARG A 539 -31.83 -12.12 10.09
C ARG A 539 -31.66 -12.83 11.43
N PHE A 540 -31.84 -12.10 12.49
CA PHE A 540 -31.80 -12.62 13.86
C PHE A 540 -33.21 -12.72 14.43
N ALA A 541 -33.43 -13.75 15.23
CA ALA A 541 -34.71 -13.97 15.90
C ALA A 541 -34.88 -13.12 17.18
N ASN A 542 -33.76 -12.80 17.86
CA ASN A 542 -33.72 -12.13 19.17
C ASN A 542 -32.87 -10.83 19.15
N ALA A 543 -32.54 -10.30 17.99
CA ALA A 543 -31.82 -9.04 17.88
C ALA A 543 -32.63 -7.99 17.12
N ALA A 544 -32.57 -6.75 17.57
CA ALA A 544 -33.12 -5.61 16.89
C ALA A 544 -32.09 -4.99 15.93
N ARG A 545 -32.50 -4.58 14.74
CA ARG A 545 -31.69 -3.83 13.83
C ARG A 545 -31.66 -2.35 14.25
N VAL A 546 -30.51 -1.90 14.76
CA VAL A 546 -30.34 -0.55 15.34
C VAL A 546 -30.09 0.49 14.25
N ALA A 547 -29.25 0.15 13.27
CA ALA A 547 -28.87 1.09 12.20
C ALA A 547 -28.46 0.34 10.93
N THR A 548 -28.48 1.05 9.80
CA THR A 548 -28.02 0.55 8.51
C THR A 548 -27.21 1.61 7.78
N ALA A 549 -26.19 1.18 7.02
CA ALA A 549 -25.41 2.06 6.17
C ALA A 549 -24.92 1.30 4.93
N GLY A 550 -25.40 1.67 3.76
CA GLY A 550 -25.13 0.94 2.51
C GLY A 550 -25.56 -0.52 2.63
N THR A 551 -24.61 -1.44 2.48
CA THR A 551 -24.83 -2.89 2.64
C THR A 551 -24.63 -3.39 4.08
N PHE A 552 -24.34 -2.51 5.03
CA PHE A 552 -24.12 -2.90 6.42
C PHE A 552 -25.36 -2.73 7.28
N SER A 553 -25.59 -3.69 8.15
CA SER A 553 -26.66 -3.69 9.16
C SER A 553 -26.08 -3.93 10.54
N LEU A 554 -26.37 -3.04 11.50
CA LEU A 554 -25.97 -3.15 12.89
C LEU A 554 -27.14 -3.69 13.70
N TRP A 555 -26.89 -4.77 14.44
CA TRP A 555 -27.87 -5.50 15.23
C TRP A 555 -27.44 -5.52 16.71
N ALA A 556 -28.39 -5.38 17.59
CA ALA A 556 -28.17 -5.51 19.04
C ALA A 556 -29.16 -6.54 19.63
N ALA A 557 -28.67 -7.39 20.48
CA ALA A 557 -29.42 -8.39 21.23
C ALA A 557 -29.09 -8.27 22.73
N ASP A 558 -30.00 -8.69 23.58
CA ASP A 558 -29.77 -8.73 25.03
C ASP A 558 -28.95 -9.96 25.44
N GLU A 559 -29.00 -11.02 24.61
CA GLU A 559 -28.32 -12.30 24.80
C GLU A 559 -27.53 -12.66 23.53
N ALA A 560 -26.94 -13.87 23.53
CA ALA A 560 -26.27 -14.39 22.35
C ALA A 560 -27.20 -14.34 21.12
N PRO A 561 -26.76 -13.73 19.99
CA PRO A 561 -27.60 -13.59 18.81
C PRO A 561 -28.04 -14.95 18.28
N ARG A 562 -29.32 -15.07 17.92
CA ARG A 562 -29.91 -16.28 17.38
C ARG A 562 -30.37 -16.04 15.96
N LEU A 563 -29.88 -16.84 15.02
CA LEU A 563 -30.26 -16.78 13.63
C LEU A 563 -31.73 -17.17 13.44
N GLU A 564 -32.45 -16.39 12.69
CA GLU A 564 -33.74 -16.74 12.12
C GLU A 564 -33.58 -17.27 10.69
N LEU A 565 -32.80 -16.54 9.89
CA LEU A 565 -32.61 -16.84 8.48
C LEU A 565 -31.18 -16.46 8.06
N LEU A 566 -30.56 -17.35 7.28
CA LEU A 566 -29.33 -17.10 6.55
C LEU A 566 -29.53 -17.49 5.08
N GLU A 567 -29.45 -16.49 4.21
CA GLU A 567 -29.41 -16.67 2.77
C GLU A 567 -27.98 -16.45 2.28
N ARG A 568 -27.40 -17.42 1.58
CA ARG A 568 -26.07 -17.35 0.97
C ARG A 568 -26.18 -17.49 -0.53
N GLY A 569 -25.38 -16.71 -1.27
CA GLY A 569 -25.33 -16.77 -2.72
C GLY A 569 -26.38 -15.89 -3.42
N ARG A 570 -27.09 -15.00 -2.69
CA ARG A 570 -27.84 -13.90 -3.25
C ARG A 570 -27.14 -12.58 -2.86
N PHE A 571 -26.78 -11.82 -3.87
CA PHE A 571 -26.15 -10.51 -3.67
C PHE A 571 -27.18 -9.44 -3.29
N SER A 572 -26.73 -8.36 -2.66
CA SER A 572 -27.57 -7.26 -2.19
C SER A 572 -28.40 -6.61 -3.30
N ASP A 573 -27.93 -6.65 -4.54
CA ASP A 573 -28.61 -6.17 -5.74
C ASP A 573 -29.57 -7.21 -6.37
N GLY A 574 -29.73 -8.36 -5.73
CA GLY A 574 -30.66 -9.43 -6.12
C GLY A 574 -30.08 -10.49 -7.07
N TRP A 575 -28.89 -10.32 -7.61
CA TRP A 575 -28.27 -11.36 -8.45
C TRP A 575 -27.92 -12.61 -7.64
N LEU A 576 -28.08 -13.78 -8.26
CA LEU A 576 -27.69 -15.06 -7.66
C LEU A 576 -26.27 -15.45 -8.05
N ALA A 577 -25.55 -16.07 -7.14
CA ALA A 577 -24.33 -16.82 -7.41
C ALA A 577 -24.63 -18.14 -8.11
N ARG A 578 -23.60 -18.84 -8.61
CA ARG A 578 -23.75 -20.16 -9.24
C ARG A 578 -24.38 -21.19 -8.28
N SER A 579 -24.13 -21.06 -7.00
CA SER A 579 -24.71 -21.90 -5.96
C SER A 579 -24.86 -21.12 -4.66
N GLY A 580 -25.81 -21.55 -3.84
CA GLY A 580 -26.07 -20.96 -2.53
C GLY A 580 -27.04 -21.80 -1.74
N ALA A 581 -27.52 -21.26 -0.62
CA ALA A 581 -28.51 -21.93 0.20
C ALA A 581 -29.28 -20.91 1.05
N LEU A 582 -30.55 -21.16 1.25
CA LEU A 582 -31.39 -20.53 2.23
C LEU A 582 -31.56 -21.46 3.41
N THR A 583 -31.17 -21.03 4.61
CA THR A 583 -31.35 -21.79 5.84
C THR A 583 -32.22 -21.01 6.81
N VAL A 584 -33.20 -21.69 7.39
CA VAL A 584 -34.15 -21.15 8.39
C VAL A 584 -33.99 -21.95 9.67
N TRP A 585 -33.87 -21.28 10.79
CA TRP A 585 -33.74 -21.91 12.11
C TRP A 585 -35.09 -22.01 12.82
N PRO A 586 -35.21 -22.96 13.78
CA PRO A 586 -36.46 -23.14 14.51
C PRO A 586 -36.82 -21.94 15.39
N ASP A 587 -38.07 -21.83 15.70
CA ASP A 587 -38.59 -20.94 16.74
C ASP A 587 -38.35 -21.50 18.16
N ALA A 588 -38.97 -20.85 19.16
CA ALA A 588 -38.87 -21.30 20.56
C ALA A 588 -39.45 -22.70 20.83
N SER A 589 -40.29 -23.23 19.94
CA SER A 589 -40.84 -24.60 20.04
C SER A 589 -39.89 -25.67 19.53
N GLY A 590 -38.71 -25.33 19.04
CA GLY A 590 -37.75 -26.24 18.43
C GLY A 590 -38.15 -26.74 17.04
N ARG A 591 -39.16 -26.16 16.43
CA ARG A 591 -39.65 -26.48 15.08
C ARG A 591 -39.48 -25.33 14.12
N THR A 592 -39.20 -25.66 12.87
CA THR A 592 -39.20 -24.71 11.77
C THR A 592 -40.48 -24.91 10.99
N ARG A 593 -41.44 -23.99 11.15
CA ARG A 593 -42.74 -24.04 10.49
C ARG A 593 -43.05 -22.73 9.81
N GLY A 594 -43.59 -22.77 8.59
CA GLY A 594 -43.99 -21.60 7.86
C GLY A 594 -43.88 -21.77 6.35
N THR A 595 -43.94 -20.67 5.64
CA THR A 595 -43.71 -20.61 4.20
C THR A 595 -42.61 -19.62 3.86
N VAL A 596 -41.77 -19.99 2.92
CA VAL A 596 -40.79 -19.10 2.28
C VAL A 596 -41.25 -18.81 0.86
N ARG A 597 -41.30 -17.54 0.51
CA ARG A 597 -41.67 -17.07 -0.82
C ARG A 597 -40.63 -16.10 -1.36
N PHE A 598 -40.19 -16.29 -2.61
CA PHE A 598 -39.38 -15.34 -3.37
C PHE A 598 -39.70 -15.45 -4.87
N THR A 599 -39.33 -14.42 -5.63
CA THR A 599 -39.58 -14.38 -7.09
C THR A 599 -38.23 -14.36 -7.81
N LEU A 600 -38.09 -15.28 -8.76
CA LEU A 600 -36.97 -15.35 -9.68
C LEU A 600 -37.30 -14.56 -10.95
N SER A 601 -36.34 -13.85 -11.50
CA SER A 601 -36.51 -13.13 -12.77
C SER A 601 -35.27 -13.25 -13.64
N LEU A 602 -35.47 -13.37 -14.95
CA LEU A 602 -34.42 -13.41 -15.94
C LEU A 602 -34.54 -12.18 -16.87
N PRO A 603 -33.51 -11.32 -17.00
CA PRO A 603 -33.54 -10.19 -17.93
C PRO A 603 -33.79 -10.64 -19.38
N ALA A 604 -34.47 -9.78 -20.17
CA ALA A 604 -34.86 -10.10 -21.54
C ALA A 604 -33.68 -10.44 -22.48
N GLY A 605 -32.50 -9.89 -22.24
CA GLY A 605 -31.29 -10.16 -23.04
C GLY A 605 -30.44 -11.35 -22.53
N ALA A 606 -30.86 -12.06 -21.49
CA ALA A 606 -30.08 -13.18 -20.94
C ALA A 606 -30.37 -14.48 -21.69
N ALA A 607 -29.47 -15.47 -21.60
CA ALA A 607 -29.74 -16.80 -22.11
C ALA A 607 -30.70 -17.57 -21.19
N PRO A 608 -31.61 -18.44 -21.71
CA PRO A 608 -32.46 -19.30 -20.90
C PRO A 608 -31.65 -20.05 -19.86
N THR A 609 -32.08 -20.08 -18.62
CA THR A 609 -31.34 -20.61 -17.49
C THR A 609 -32.17 -21.56 -16.65
N THR A 610 -31.58 -22.68 -16.27
CA THR A 610 -32.15 -23.63 -15.31
C THR A 610 -31.61 -23.38 -13.93
N ILE A 611 -32.48 -23.24 -12.94
CA ILE A 611 -32.16 -23.22 -11.52
C ILE A 611 -32.78 -24.42 -10.83
N ARG A 612 -31.98 -25.04 -9.97
CA ARG A 612 -32.46 -26.09 -9.06
C ARG A 612 -32.51 -25.55 -7.64
N PHE A 613 -33.62 -25.72 -6.96
CA PHE A 613 -33.80 -25.49 -5.54
C PHE A 613 -34.14 -26.84 -4.87
N GLY A 614 -33.16 -27.40 -4.14
CA GLY A 614 -33.30 -28.75 -3.63
C GLY A 614 -33.53 -29.76 -4.76
N LYS A 615 -34.69 -30.40 -4.75
CA LYS A 615 -35.11 -31.36 -5.81
C LYS A 615 -35.91 -30.69 -6.95
N ALA A 616 -36.42 -29.50 -6.76
CA ALA A 616 -37.22 -28.81 -7.74
C ALA A 616 -36.35 -28.12 -8.80
N ARG A 617 -36.78 -28.17 -10.06
CA ARG A 617 -36.16 -27.55 -11.21
C ARG A 617 -37.06 -26.46 -11.78
N TYR A 618 -36.48 -25.32 -12.05
CA TYR A 618 -37.12 -24.15 -12.66
C TYR A 618 -36.35 -23.76 -13.93
N ASP A 619 -36.98 -23.90 -15.08
CA ASP A 619 -36.46 -23.46 -16.37
C ASP A 619 -37.06 -22.06 -16.65
N ILE A 620 -36.25 -21.02 -16.59
CA ILE A 620 -36.66 -19.63 -16.70
C ILE A 620 -36.25 -19.06 -18.06
N ARG A 621 -37.22 -18.48 -18.79
CA ARG A 621 -36.97 -17.84 -20.08
C ARG A 621 -36.64 -16.35 -19.94
N PRO A 622 -35.96 -15.75 -20.93
CA PRO A 622 -35.71 -14.31 -20.94
C PRO A 622 -36.99 -13.50 -20.76
N GLY A 623 -36.99 -12.52 -19.86
CA GLY A 623 -38.14 -11.68 -19.51
C GLY A 623 -39.14 -12.33 -18.56
N GLU A 624 -38.99 -13.60 -18.21
CA GLU A 624 -39.91 -14.35 -17.35
C GLU A 624 -39.66 -14.08 -15.86
N GLN A 625 -40.75 -14.10 -15.08
CA GLN A 625 -40.74 -14.08 -13.61
C GLN A 625 -41.44 -15.31 -13.07
N THR A 626 -40.83 -16.02 -12.14
CA THR A 626 -41.39 -17.21 -11.52
C THR A 626 -41.38 -17.06 -10.01
N THR A 627 -42.55 -17.18 -9.38
CA THR A 627 -42.66 -17.19 -7.91
C THR A 627 -42.41 -18.59 -7.36
N VAL A 628 -41.52 -18.69 -6.44
CA VAL A 628 -41.14 -19.93 -5.74
C VAL A 628 -41.69 -19.88 -4.32
N ILE A 629 -42.45 -20.93 -3.93
CA ILE A 629 -43.02 -21.07 -2.59
C ILE A 629 -42.64 -22.42 -2.03
N TYR A 630 -42.11 -22.44 -0.82
CA TYR A 630 -41.85 -23.66 -0.06
C TYR A 630 -42.56 -23.61 1.27
N THR A 631 -43.33 -24.66 1.56
CA THR A 631 -43.91 -24.91 2.89
C THR A 631 -42.88 -25.67 3.71
N ILE A 632 -42.60 -25.20 4.91
CA ILE A 632 -41.64 -25.76 5.82
C ILE A 632 -42.34 -26.38 7.02
N ASP A 633 -42.06 -27.63 7.31
CA ASP A 633 -42.39 -28.29 8.59
C ASP A 633 -41.25 -29.26 8.91
N ALA A 634 -40.29 -28.81 9.73
CA ALA A 634 -39.11 -29.55 10.07
C ALA A 634 -38.81 -29.47 11.59
N ARG A 635 -38.21 -30.54 12.12
CA ARG A 635 -37.61 -30.50 13.45
C ARG A 635 -36.16 -30.04 13.34
N GLY A 636 -35.86 -28.87 13.90
CA GLY A 636 -34.55 -28.24 13.78
C GLY A 636 -34.40 -27.38 12.50
N PRO A 637 -33.18 -27.00 12.11
CA PRO A 637 -32.94 -26.13 10.97
C PRO A 637 -33.38 -26.76 9.65
N TRP A 638 -33.99 -25.95 8.77
CA TRP A 638 -34.34 -26.35 7.42
C TRP A 638 -33.46 -25.60 6.42
N SER A 639 -32.94 -26.31 5.41
CA SER A 639 -32.09 -25.68 4.40
C SER A 639 -32.54 -26.06 2.99
N LEU A 640 -32.54 -25.04 2.13
CA LEU A 640 -32.88 -25.13 0.71
C LEU A 640 -31.64 -24.72 -0.11
N PRO A 641 -30.82 -25.67 -0.55
CA PRO A 641 -29.69 -25.35 -1.44
C PRO A 641 -30.21 -25.03 -2.84
N PHE A 642 -29.48 -24.13 -3.54
CA PHE A 642 -29.72 -23.89 -4.96
C PHE A 642 -28.44 -23.98 -5.78
N SER A 643 -28.62 -24.28 -7.09
CA SER A 643 -27.56 -24.25 -8.08
C SER A 643 -28.11 -23.87 -9.46
N THR A 644 -27.28 -23.21 -10.26
CA THR A 644 -27.60 -22.82 -11.63
C THR A 644 -26.69 -23.53 -12.62
N THR A 645 -27.24 -23.93 -13.77
CA THR A 645 -26.52 -24.71 -14.79
C THR A 645 -25.75 -23.85 -15.78
N HIS A 646 -26.16 -22.59 -15.98
CA HIS A 646 -25.49 -21.66 -16.88
C HIS A 646 -24.98 -20.44 -16.10
N GLY A 647 -23.66 -20.25 -16.13
CA GLY A 647 -23.06 -18.98 -15.75
C GLY A 647 -22.98 -18.11 -16.99
N GLY A 648 -23.59 -16.91 -16.94
CA GLY A 648 -23.26 -15.86 -17.89
C GLY A 648 -21.78 -15.52 -17.82
N ASN A 649 -21.27 -14.77 -18.80
CA ASN A 649 -19.89 -14.38 -18.99
C ASN A 649 -19.09 -14.27 -17.68
N ALA A 650 -17.91 -14.90 -17.67
CA ALA A 650 -16.98 -14.90 -16.56
C ALA A 650 -16.58 -13.47 -16.16
N GLN A 651 -17.35 -12.88 -15.26
CA GLN A 651 -16.92 -11.67 -14.55
C GLN A 651 -16.11 -12.09 -13.32
N PRO A 652 -15.08 -11.33 -12.93
CA PRO A 652 -14.24 -11.67 -11.78
C PRO A 652 -14.93 -11.55 -10.42
N ASP A 653 -16.13 -11.00 -10.37
CA ASP A 653 -16.99 -11.04 -9.20
C ASP A 653 -17.90 -12.28 -9.24
N LEU A 654 -18.20 -12.87 -8.09
CA LEU A 654 -18.96 -14.11 -7.94
C LEU A 654 -20.43 -14.06 -8.47
N ARG A 655 -20.81 -13.02 -9.19
CA ARG A 655 -22.15 -12.77 -9.76
C ARG A 655 -22.32 -13.46 -11.09
N PHE A 656 -22.29 -14.78 -11.10
CA PHE A 656 -22.19 -15.56 -12.34
C PHE A 656 -23.50 -15.95 -13.00
N THR A 657 -24.63 -15.47 -12.48
CA THR A 657 -25.89 -15.84 -13.11
C THR A 657 -26.61 -14.63 -13.68
N SER A 658 -27.31 -14.84 -14.75
CA SER A 658 -28.25 -13.86 -15.27
C SER A 658 -29.56 -13.82 -14.48
N VAL A 659 -29.67 -14.52 -13.37
CA VAL A 659 -30.92 -14.64 -12.60
C VAL A 659 -30.89 -13.73 -11.39
N ARG A 660 -31.95 -12.98 -11.22
CA ARG A 660 -32.25 -12.21 -10.01
C ARG A 660 -33.27 -12.93 -9.15
N SER A 661 -33.16 -12.74 -7.84
CA SER A 661 -34.15 -13.17 -6.86
C SER A 661 -34.57 -12.01 -5.97
N THR A 662 -35.84 -11.88 -5.67
CA THR A 662 -36.27 -11.01 -4.57
C THR A 662 -35.80 -11.58 -3.24
N PRO A 663 -35.65 -10.75 -2.18
CA PRO A 663 -35.37 -11.26 -0.84
C PRO A 663 -36.47 -12.28 -0.42
N PRO A 664 -36.07 -13.38 0.25
CA PRO A 664 -37.04 -14.36 0.73
C PRO A 664 -37.92 -13.76 1.83
N ILE A 665 -39.22 -13.93 1.69
CA ILE A 665 -40.19 -13.60 2.70
C ILE A 665 -40.54 -14.87 3.46
N LEU A 666 -40.18 -14.87 4.76
CA LEU A 666 -40.53 -15.94 5.67
C LEU A 666 -41.82 -15.57 6.42
N ALA A 667 -42.88 -16.30 6.20
CA ALA A 667 -44.11 -16.23 6.99
C ALA A 667 -44.15 -17.42 7.95
N ARG A 668 -44.00 -17.18 9.25
CA ARG A 668 -44.08 -18.21 10.28
C ARG A 668 -45.53 -18.60 10.53
N ALA A 669 -45.78 -19.91 10.73
CA ALA A 669 -47.11 -20.40 11.12
C ALA A 669 -47.48 -19.84 12.51
N GLY A 670 -48.64 -19.16 12.60
CA GLY A 670 -49.10 -18.53 13.85
C GLY A 670 -48.69 -17.08 14.06
N ALA A 671 -47.88 -16.51 13.19
CA ALA A 671 -47.62 -15.06 13.23
C ALA A 671 -48.83 -14.28 12.64
N PRO A 672 -49.26 -13.16 13.26
CA PRO A 672 -50.31 -12.33 12.68
C PRO A 672 -49.82 -11.83 11.30
N ALA A 673 -50.78 -11.84 10.32
CA ALA A 673 -50.47 -11.38 8.97
C ALA A 673 -50.01 -9.93 8.99
N VAL A 674 -48.72 -9.71 8.70
CA VAL A 674 -48.19 -8.35 8.51
C VAL A 674 -48.84 -7.77 7.28
N ARG A 675 -49.74 -6.81 7.44
CA ARG A 675 -50.28 -6.00 6.33
C ARG A 675 -49.06 -5.28 5.69
N PRO A 676 -48.89 -5.34 4.36
CA PRO A 676 -47.86 -4.55 3.71
C PRO A 676 -48.15 -3.07 4.02
N ALA A 677 -47.12 -2.36 4.51
CA ALA A 677 -47.17 -0.92 4.65
C ALA A 677 -47.45 -0.34 3.25
N ALA A 678 -48.54 0.42 3.14
CA ALA A 678 -48.86 1.16 1.93
C ALA A 678 -47.68 2.11 1.64
N THR A 679 -47.05 1.95 0.51
CA THR A 679 -46.07 2.89 -0.02
C THR A 679 -46.76 4.22 -0.21
N ALA A 680 -46.44 5.23 0.60
CA ALA A 680 -46.71 6.63 0.35
C ALA A 680 -45.58 7.30 -0.38
#